data_bc2b6dc7854f392a9d3e0ec2f36c15c9
#
_entry.id   bc2b6dc7854f392a9d3e0ec2f36c15c9
#
_cell.length_a   1.000
_cell.length_b   1.000
_cell.length_c   1.000
_cell.angle_alpha   90.00
_cell.angle_beta   90.00
_cell.angle_gamma   90.00
#
_symmetry.space_group_name_H-M   'P 1'
#
loop_
_entity.id
_entity.type
_entity.pdbx_description
1 polymer ?
#
loop_
_entity_poly.entity_id
_entity_poly.type
_entity_poly.pdbx_seq_one_letter_code
_entity_poly.pdbx_strand_id
1 'polypeptide(L)'
;MAKRALIIANSHYDDDHFATLPAAIADAEALTKVLGDPQIGGFDVDTLVDVQQRPAMRALESFFAEAKPDDLLLLHLSLHGWKDLRNRLYFVMGDTERDYPGATAVSADMVGRWMSESRCRSIVVFLDCCYSGAFALNGRRRDSGAPTVDVAEPFAGNGRVVLTASTALQYAHEGDGDVRYSRRTPAEPSVFTSAVVNGLRDGSADLDGDGLVSVDELYTYVHEQVRLRIAGQTPTLSVDSAQGTIYVARSPRRRDLDRLAEMRSAMREAEAWKRVGSLHLVEQLLGSVHGATRDAARAGLLGLVADRDRDVARRALKLWHGRGLGEIPVQQGTARPRRSRPDASARPFVGIDFGTTNSAIGVFEGEDVRLIPNAEGAFTTPSLVAVTAEGAILVGAAAKRQAITNPDFTVRSVKLKLGTDWSLTRHGVRLTAEDAARLVLTRLREDAEAYLGGPLGAAVLTVPANFGLDQRASLVRAGEEAGLEVIRMVNEPTAAAMTYGLNRDESTVLIFDLGGGTLDVSLIEVSDNVVDVKATAGDNHLGGDDWDLRIVNQIASRMRERYGVDISADASAMQRLQEAAETAKTELSVTSTASLQLPYLAAGHQGPLHLDEQLTREEFEAFTQDLLERCRRPVDQAVSDAGITLSDIDRVILTGGATRMPAVGELVRRLTGREPYRGLIPEGVVTGAALQAGVLSGAHKDVFLLDACSSSIGVEVQGETVVRLIERNTTLPVERSEILSTYEANQSTAILHLVEGEEEDPARNRTLAVLTLPLGLGLGGIPRIEVRADLDTNGVLHVAAMDRGTGEVTTVVASHATMERAAALVRSPRWNDLRRLAPSLPERYSPPSAKG
;
A
#
# COMPACT_ATOMS: atom_id res chain seq x y z
N MET A 1 -31.85 -11.63 20.33
CA MET A 1 -30.88 -10.52 20.22
C MET A 1 -31.63 -9.32 19.61
N ALA A 2 -32.00 -8.34 20.42
CA ALA A 2 -32.56 -7.07 19.94
C ALA A 2 -31.38 -6.12 19.68
N LYS A 3 -31.53 -5.26 18.68
CA LYS A 3 -30.60 -4.17 18.41
C LYS A 3 -31.29 -2.87 18.83
N ARG A 4 -30.75 -2.16 19.81
CA ARG A 4 -31.31 -0.88 20.30
C ARG A 4 -30.24 0.21 20.15
N ALA A 5 -30.66 1.38 19.68
CA ALA A 5 -29.76 2.53 19.59
C ALA A 5 -30.39 3.73 20.34
N LEU A 6 -29.56 4.47 21.07
CA LEU A 6 -29.91 5.74 21.66
C LEU A 6 -29.00 6.82 21.07
N ILE A 7 -29.62 7.83 20.46
CA ILE A 7 -28.93 8.97 19.87
C ILE A 7 -29.27 10.22 20.67
N ILE A 8 -28.26 10.92 21.20
CA ILE A 8 -28.45 12.20 21.91
C ILE A 8 -27.65 13.27 21.16
N ALA A 9 -28.32 14.30 20.69
CA ALA A 9 -27.73 15.38 19.92
C ALA A 9 -28.22 16.72 20.43
N ASN A 10 -27.29 17.60 20.83
CA ASN A 10 -27.61 18.94 21.29
C ASN A 10 -26.97 19.98 20.39
N SER A 11 -27.79 20.85 19.83
CA SER A 11 -27.37 21.96 18.98
C SER A 11 -27.51 23.33 19.65
N HIS A 12 -28.39 23.46 20.66
CA HIS A 12 -28.63 24.68 21.39
C HIS A 12 -28.36 24.51 22.88
N TYR A 13 -27.83 25.57 23.50
CA TYR A 13 -27.44 25.61 24.89
C TYR A 13 -27.95 26.92 25.51
N ASP A 14 -28.45 26.84 26.76
CA ASP A 14 -28.95 28.00 27.51
C ASP A 14 -27.79 28.89 28.00
N ASP A 15 -26.59 28.35 28.19
CA ASP A 15 -25.39 29.08 28.57
C ASP A 15 -24.62 29.55 27.31
N ASP A 16 -24.52 30.85 27.12
CA ASP A 16 -23.85 31.51 25.98
C ASP A 16 -22.38 31.17 25.83
N HIS A 17 -21.76 30.52 26.79
CA HIS A 17 -20.36 30.02 26.70
C HIS A 17 -20.23 28.79 25.80
N PHE A 18 -21.32 28.10 25.53
CA PHE A 18 -21.34 26.97 24.58
C PHE A 18 -21.90 27.45 23.24
N ALA A 19 -21.08 27.35 22.20
CA ALA A 19 -21.49 27.69 20.86
C ALA A 19 -22.60 26.74 20.36
N THR A 20 -23.45 27.21 19.46
CA THR A 20 -24.43 26.33 18.80
C THR A 20 -23.70 25.32 17.93
N LEU A 21 -24.20 24.06 17.86
CA LEU A 21 -23.70 22.95 17.05
C LEU A 21 -24.73 22.53 15.98
N PRO A 22 -24.86 23.26 14.87
CA PRO A 22 -25.88 22.93 13.84
C PRO A 22 -25.74 21.53 13.23
N ALA A 23 -24.54 20.99 13.16
CA ALA A 23 -24.27 19.64 12.65
C ALA A 23 -24.89 18.54 13.53
N ALA A 24 -25.02 18.73 14.84
CA ALA A 24 -25.53 17.71 15.77
C ALA A 24 -26.92 17.19 15.40
N ILE A 25 -27.85 18.08 14.95
CA ILE A 25 -29.17 17.65 14.48
C ILE A 25 -29.07 16.82 13.21
N ALA A 26 -28.24 17.25 12.25
CA ALA A 26 -28.04 16.52 11.00
C ALA A 26 -27.39 15.16 11.26
N ASP A 27 -26.49 15.05 12.23
CA ASP A 27 -25.89 13.80 12.70
C ASP A 27 -26.96 12.83 13.20
N ALA A 28 -27.85 13.32 14.08
CA ALA A 28 -28.93 12.51 14.65
C ALA A 28 -29.87 12.00 13.56
N GLU A 29 -30.31 12.86 12.63
CA GLU A 29 -31.20 12.50 11.53
C GLU A 29 -30.56 11.46 10.60
N ALA A 30 -29.29 11.66 10.20
CA ALA A 30 -28.58 10.78 9.29
C ALA A 30 -28.34 9.39 9.91
N LEU A 31 -27.90 9.34 11.17
CA LEU A 31 -27.69 8.08 11.90
C LEU A 31 -29.01 7.35 12.18
N THR A 32 -30.07 8.05 12.62
CA THR A 32 -31.37 7.44 12.82
C THR A 32 -31.87 6.74 11.58
N LYS A 33 -31.66 7.35 10.41
CA LYS A 33 -32.09 6.79 9.13
C LYS A 33 -31.30 5.53 8.76
N VAL A 34 -29.96 5.52 8.90
CA VAL A 34 -29.14 4.37 8.49
C VAL A 34 -29.20 3.24 9.50
N LEU A 35 -29.20 3.53 10.80
CA LEU A 35 -29.30 2.51 11.85
C LEU A 35 -30.70 1.89 11.92
N GLY A 36 -31.75 2.69 11.71
CA GLY A 36 -33.13 2.23 11.72
C GLY A 36 -33.56 1.46 10.47
N ASP A 37 -32.76 1.54 9.38
CA ASP A 37 -33.07 0.77 8.15
C ASP A 37 -32.98 -0.73 8.42
N PRO A 38 -34.08 -1.51 8.27
CA PRO A 38 -34.09 -2.95 8.56
C PRO A 38 -33.13 -3.75 7.69
N GLN A 39 -32.67 -3.18 6.60
CA GLN A 39 -31.78 -3.84 5.64
C GLN A 39 -30.30 -3.50 5.86
N ILE A 40 -30.00 -2.47 6.65
CA ILE A 40 -28.65 -2.01 7.00
C ILE A 40 -28.41 -2.25 8.49
N GLY A 41 -28.82 -1.31 9.34
CA GLY A 41 -28.61 -1.38 10.78
C GLY A 41 -29.60 -2.32 11.49
N GLY A 42 -30.88 -2.15 11.24
CA GLY A 42 -31.98 -2.91 11.86
C GLY A 42 -32.10 -2.67 13.36
N PHE A 43 -31.71 -1.46 13.83
CA PHE A 43 -31.87 -1.04 15.21
C PHE A 43 -33.25 -0.46 15.46
N ASP A 44 -33.77 -0.66 16.68
CA ASP A 44 -34.80 0.15 17.28
C ASP A 44 -34.15 1.41 17.83
N VAL A 45 -34.43 2.58 17.24
CA VAL A 45 -33.66 3.81 17.46
C VAL A 45 -34.50 4.85 18.23
N ASP A 46 -34.05 5.18 19.43
CA ASP A 46 -34.54 6.32 20.21
C ASP A 46 -33.64 7.54 19.97
N THR A 47 -34.22 8.68 19.60
CA THR A 47 -33.46 9.91 19.32
C THR A 47 -33.94 11.06 20.18
N LEU A 48 -33.03 11.72 20.90
CA LEU A 48 -33.23 12.88 21.74
C LEU A 48 -32.45 14.07 21.16
N VAL A 49 -33.15 15.15 20.84
CA VAL A 49 -32.56 16.36 20.27
C VAL A 49 -32.80 17.55 21.22
N ASP A 50 -31.77 18.38 21.43
CA ASP A 50 -31.79 19.56 22.30
C ASP A 50 -32.37 19.26 23.69
N VAL A 51 -31.89 18.16 24.27
CA VAL A 51 -32.42 17.64 25.53
C VAL A 51 -31.69 18.26 26.73
N GLN A 52 -32.42 18.49 27.81
CA GLN A 52 -31.90 18.93 29.10
C GLN A 52 -31.24 17.76 29.88
N GLN A 53 -30.45 18.08 30.89
CA GLN A 53 -29.69 17.08 31.68
C GLN A 53 -30.60 15.98 32.28
N ARG A 54 -31.68 16.34 32.92
CA ARG A 54 -32.52 15.37 33.67
C ARG A 54 -33.23 14.35 32.75
N PRO A 55 -33.85 14.74 31.62
CA PRO A 55 -34.36 13.79 30.63
C PRO A 55 -33.25 12.92 30.01
N ALA A 56 -32.06 13.49 29.68
CA ALA A 56 -30.96 12.77 29.11
C ALA A 56 -30.43 11.67 30.06
N MET A 57 -30.25 12.03 31.35
CA MET A 57 -29.82 11.08 32.37
C MET A 57 -30.79 9.91 32.53
N ARG A 58 -32.11 10.21 32.53
CA ARG A 58 -33.14 9.19 32.63
C ARG A 58 -33.15 8.23 31.45
N ALA A 59 -32.99 8.76 30.24
CA ALA A 59 -32.93 7.96 29.03
C ALA A 59 -31.67 7.05 29.03
N LEU A 60 -30.51 7.58 29.39
CA LEU A 60 -29.27 6.83 29.50
C LEU A 60 -29.35 5.70 30.53
N GLU A 61 -29.86 5.99 31.72
CA GLU A 61 -30.04 5.02 32.80
C GLU A 61 -31.00 3.88 32.37
N SER A 62 -32.16 4.20 31.80
CA SER A 62 -33.13 3.23 31.30
C SER A 62 -32.57 2.41 30.16
N PHE A 63 -31.83 3.04 29.23
CA PHE A 63 -31.21 2.38 28.08
C PHE A 63 -30.27 1.23 28.49
N PHE A 64 -29.43 1.45 29.49
CA PHE A 64 -28.50 0.44 29.99
C PHE A 64 -29.13 -0.56 30.97
N ALA A 65 -30.06 -0.12 31.82
CA ALA A 65 -30.68 -0.95 32.84
C ALA A 65 -31.66 -1.99 32.28
N GLU A 66 -32.39 -1.66 31.22
CA GLU A 66 -33.42 -2.53 30.61
C GLU A 66 -32.82 -3.55 29.62
N ALA A 67 -31.53 -3.46 29.30
CA ALA A 67 -30.90 -4.29 28.32
C ALA A 67 -30.74 -5.75 28.77
N LYS A 68 -30.93 -6.68 27.83
CA LYS A 68 -30.74 -8.10 28.06
C LYS A 68 -29.31 -8.52 27.68
N PRO A 69 -28.80 -9.66 28.24
CA PRO A 69 -27.42 -10.10 27.99
C PRO A 69 -27.06 -10.28 26.50
N ASP A 70 -28.02 -10.68 25.67
CA ASP A 70 -27.81 -10.99 24.26
C ASP A 70 -28.24 -9.86 23.32
N ASP A 71 -28.54 -8.67 23.85
CA ASP A 71 -28.84 -7.51 23.02
C ASP A 71 -27.56 -6.84 22.50
N LEU A 72 -27.67 -6.06 21.45
CA LEU A 72 -26.65 -5.13 20.97
C LEU A 72 -27.14 -3.70 21.22
N LEU A 73 -26.40 -2.98 22.06
CA LEU A 73 -26.67 -1.57 22.35
C LEU A 73 -25.72 -0.69 21.57
N LEU A 74 -26.23 0.39 20.95
CA LEU A 74 -25.45 1.44 20.33
C LEU A 74 -25.85 2.80 20.91
N LEU A 75 -24.90 3.49 21.53
CA LEU A 75 -25.07 4.87 22.02
C LEU A 75 -24.32 5.82 21.11
N HIS A 76 -24.97 6.87 20.63
CA HIS A 76 -24.31 7.98 19.93
C HIS A 76 -24.56 9.30 20.66
N LEU A 77 -23.46 10.07 20.86
CA LEU A 77 -23.49 11.39 21.47
C LEU A 77 -22.85 12.42 20.51
N SER A 78 -23.65 13.37 20.02
CA SER A 78 -23.22 14.52 19.20
C SER A 78 -23.54 15.81 19.94
N LEU A 79 -22.53 16.35 20.67
CA LEU A 79 -22.70 17.48 21.59
C LEU A 79 -21.34 18.00 22.08
N HIS A 80 -21.32 19.10 22.83
CA HIS A 80 -20.09 19.57 23.47
C HIS A 80 -19.61 18.65 24.60
N GLY A 81 -18.30 18.38 24.61
CA GLY A 81 -17.58 17.80 25.74
C GLY A 81 -16.89 18.91 26.56
N TRP A 82 -17.01 18.89 27.87
CA TRP A 82 -16.39 19.86 28.79
C TRP A 82 -15.54 19.15 29.83
N LYS A 83 -14.32 19.66 30.10
CA LYS A 83 -13.46 19.15 31.17
C LYS A 83 -13.40 20.15 32.33
N ASP A 84 -13.63 19.65 33.55
CA ASP A 84 -13.42 20.45 34.76
C ASP A 84 -11.91 20.59 35.10
N LEU A 85 -11.62 21.39 36.14
CA LEU A 85 -10.25 21.61 36.65
C LEU A 85 -9.55 20.33 37.15
N ARG A 86 -10.28 19.25 37.35
CA ARG A 86 -9.78 17.92 37.75
C ARG A 86 -9.67 16.98 36.57
N ASN A 87 -9.78 17.50 35.35
CA ASN A 87 -9.72 16.78 34.08
C ASN A 87 -10.82 15.70 33.89
N ARG A 88 -11.99 15.87 34.57
CA ARG A 88 -13.14 14.98 34.39
C ARG A 88 -13.98 15.48 33.21
N LEU A 89 -14.37 14.54 32.33
CA LEU A 89 -15.18 14.84 31.16
C LEU A 89 -16.68 14.84 31.51
N TYR A 90 -17.38 15.84 31.02
CA TYR A 90 -18.81 16.02 31.09
C TYR A 90 -19.40 16.20 29.68
N PHE A 91 -20.55 15.63 29.46
CA PHE A 91 -21.34 15.81 28.25
C PHE A 91 -22.35 16.96 28.52
N VAL A 92 -22.25 18.01 27.70
CA VAL A 92 -23.01 19.25 27.88
C VAL A 92 -24.43 19.07 27.35
N MET A 93 -25.44 19.31 28.20
CA MET A 93 -26.85 19.27 27.84
C MET A 93 -27.41 20.69 27.61
N GLY A 94 -28.62 20.83 27.12
CA GLY A 94 -29.23 22.14 26.81
C GLY A 94 -29.22 23.14 27.96
N ASP A 95 -29.43 22.65 29.22
CA ASP A 95 -29.48 23.44 30.45
C ASP A 95 -28.16 23.39 31.28
N THR A 96 -27.04 22.98 30.67
CA THR A 96 -25.75 22.92 31.38
C THR A 96 -25.19 24.30 31.64
N GLU A 97 -24.84 24.58 32.89
CA GLU A 97 -24.11 25.77 33.34
C GLU A 97 -22.61 25.46 33.42
N ARG A 98 -21.80 26.24 32.70
CA ARG A 98 -20.32 26.05 32.60
C ARG A 98 -19.66 26.02 33.98
N ASP A 99 -20.06 26.86 34.87
CA ASP A 99 -19.44 27.00 36.21
C ASP A 99 -19.85 25.87 37.16
N TYR A 100 -20.94 25.13 36.84
CA TYR A 100 -21.49 24.05 37.68
C TYR A 100 -21.67 22.73 36.88
N PRO A 101 -20.69 22.26 36.11
CA PRO A 101 -20.88 21.10 35.21
C PRO A 101 -21.19 19.79 35.97
N GLY A 102 -20.69 19.66 37.19
CA GLY A 102 -20.98 18.52 38.06
C GLY A 102 -22.43 18.38 38.50
N ALA A 103 -23.23 19.48 38.44
CA ALA A 103 -24.63 19.52 38.84
C ALA A 103 -25.58 19.58 37.65
N THR A 104 -25.12 20.13 36.52
CA THR A 104 -25.95 20.50 35.37
C THR A 104 -25.62 19.80 34.08
N ALA A 105 -24.48 19.03 34.00
CA ALA A 105 -24.09 18.21 32.86
C ALA A 105 -24.15 16.71 33.18
N VAL A 106 -24.05 15.86 32.16
CA VAL A 106 -23.93 14.40 32.33
C VAL A 106 -22.46 14.02 32.44
N SER A 107 -22.05 13.44 33.56
CA SER A 107 -20.67 13.00 33.77
C SER A 107 -20.36 11.76 32.93
N ALA A 108 -19.22 11.75 32.22
CA ALA A 108 -18.73 10.58 31.49
C ALA A 108 -18.47 9.37 32.41
N ASP A 109 -17.99 9.61 33.65
CA ASP A 109 -17.83 8.58 34.69
C ASP A 109 -19.16 7.89 35.04
N MET A 110 -20.27 8.63 35.04
CA MET A 110 -21.61 8.09 35.32
C MET A 110 -22.09 7.19 34.17
N VAL A 111 -21.90 7.63 32.91
CA VAL A 111 -22.22 6.82 31.74
C VAL A 111 -21.39 5.53 31.73
N GLY A 112 -20.07 5.62 31.98
CA GLY A 112 -19.18 4.47 32.11
C GLY A 112 -19.61 3.49 33.21
N ARG A 113 -20.14 4.00 34.32
CA ARG A 113 -20.70 3.18 35.43
C ARG A 113 -21.95 2.42 34.96
N TRP A 114 -22.92 3.09 34.37
CA TRP A 114 -24.13 2.43 33.84
C TRP A 114 -23.79 1.37 32.79
N MET A 115 -22.85 1.67 31.90
CA MET A 115 -22.31 0.68 30.96
C MET A 115 -21.73 -0.55 31.70
N SER A 116 -21.01 -0.32 32.80
CA SER A 116 -20.37 -1.37 33.61
C SER A 116 -21.35 -2.21 34.39
N GLU A 117 -22.44 -1.62 34.83
CA GLU A 117 -23.52 -2.27 35.58
C GLU A 117 -24.55 -2.95 34.67
N SER A 118 -24.57 -2.62 33.37
CA SER A 118 -25.46 -3.23 32.39
C SER A 118 -25.21 -4.73 32.23
N ARG A 119 -26.27 -5.49 32.09
CA ARG A 119 -26.22 -6.94 31.80
C ARG A 119 -25.88 -7.24 30.35
N CYS A 120 -25.97 -6.23 29.47
CA CYS A 120 -25.68 -6.38 28.03
C CYS A 120 -24.20 -6.70 27.81
N ARG A 121 -23.94 -7.68 26.92
CA ARG A 121 -22.58 -8.14 26.61
C ARG A 121 -21.95 -7.37 25.44
N SER A 122 -22.74 -6.71 24.61
CA SER A 122 -22.30 -6.02 23.40
C SER A 122 -22.79 -4.58 23.41
N ILE A 123 -21.87 -3.64 23.75
CA ILE A 123 -22.17 -2.20 23.81
C ILE A 123 -21.19 -1.46 22.91
N VAL A 124 -21.73 -0.69 21.96
CA VAL A 124 -20.97 0.16 21.06
C VAL A 124 -21.30 1.62 21.35
N VAL A 125 -20.30 2.47 21.47
CA VAL A 125 -20.49 3.91 21.71
C VAL A 125 -19.78 4.71 20.64
N PHE A 126 -20.49 5.61 19.99
CA PHE A 126 -19.95 6.60 19.07
C PHE A 126 -19.97 7.98 19.74
N LEU A 127 -18.80 8.61 19.88
CA LEU A 127 -18.68 9.92 20.53
C LEU A 127 -18.20 10.95 19.51
N ASP A 128 -19.11 11.83 19.15
CA ASP A 128 -18.82 12.99 18.30
C ASP A 128 -18.85 14.28 19.15
N CYS A 129 -17.83 14.43 19.98
CA CYS A 129 -17.67 15.60 20.84
C CYS A 129 -16.19 15.91 21.10
N CYS A 130 -15.92 17.16 21.45
CA CYS A 130 -14.57 17.58 21.85
C CYS A 130 -14.09 16.75 23.06
N TYR A 131 -12.79 16.41 23.11
CA TYR A 131 -12.21 15.59 24.17
C TYR A 131 -12.80 14.16 24.32
N SER A 132 -13.46 13.64 23.28
CA SER A 132 -14.07 12.33 23.30
C SER A 132 -13.07 11.19 23.60
N GLY A 133 -11.82 11.31 23.16
CA GLY A 133 -10.76 10.36 23.49
C GLY A 133 -10.41 10.25 24.99
N ALA A 134 -10.89 11.16 25.83
CA ALA A 134 -10.76 11.04 27.30
C ALA A 134 -11.81 10.16 27.97
N PHE A 135 -12.79 9.66 27.22
CA PHE A 135 -13.74 8.66 27.66
C PHE A 135 -13.12 7.26 27.62
N ALA A 136 -11.96 7.08 28.27
CA ALA A 136 -11.44 5.75 28.56
C ALA A 136 -12.26 5.18 29.73
N LEU A 137 -12.85 4.02 29.54
CA LEU A 137 -13.63 3.30 30.54
C LEU A 137 -12.80 3.12 31.80
N ASN A 138 -13.18 3.75 32.89
CA ASN A 138 -12.43 3.74 34.15
C ASN A 138 -12.48 2.37 34.85
N GLY A 139 -11.46 1.53 34.65
CA GLY A 139 -11.15 0.36 35.45
C GLY A 139 -9.92 0.61 36.34
N ARG A 140 -10.14 0.96 37.61
CA ARG A 140 -9.21 1.04 38.74
C ARG A 140 -7.83 1.67 38.45
N ARG A 141 -7.67 2.96 38.83
CA ARG A 141 -6.40 3.60 39.11
C ARG A 141 -5.55 2.81 40.10
N ARG A 142 -4.31 2.49 39.72
CA ARG A 142 -3.18 2.44 40.66
C ARG A 142 -2.36 3.70 40.46
N ASP A 143 -2.17 4.44 41.55
CA ASP A 143 -1.35 5.65 41.60
C ASP A 143 0.09 5.36 41.21
N SER A 144 0.57 6.04 40.18
CA SER A 144 1.97 6.49 40.08
C SER A 144 2.02 7.62 39.06
N GLY A 145 2.47 8.78 39.48
CA GLY A 145 2.41 10.05 38.82
C GLY A 145 3.20 10.11 37.52
N ALA A 146 2.50 10.43 36.45
CA ALA A 146 2.86 11.28 35.31
C ALA A 146 1.68 11.23 34.33
N PRO A 147 1.34 12.29 33.59
CA PRO A 147 0.17 12.32 32.72
C PRO A 147 0.51 11.72 31.34
N THR A 148 0.67 10.44 31.27
CA THR A 148 0.66 9.69 30.01
C THR A 148 -0.62 8.88 29.97
N VAL A 149 -1.49 9.21 29.01
CA VAL A 149 -2.69 8.40 28.74
C VAL A 149 -2.23 7.17 27.98
N ASP A 150 -1.94 6.12 28.73
CA ASP A 150 -1.74 4.78 28.19
C ASP A 150 -3.13 4.20 27.86
N VAL A 151 -3.41 3.96 26.59
CA VAL A 151 -4.68 3.45 26.07
C VAL A 151 -4.71 1.92 26.09
N ALA A 152 -3.76 1.26 26.75
CA ALA A 152 -3.62 -0.18 26.73
C ALA A 152 -3.42 -0.76 28.13
N GLU A 153 -4.50 -0.83 28.94
CA GLU A 153 -4.58 -1.82 30.02
C GLU A 153 -5.98 -2.49 30.08
N PRO A 154 -6.02 -3.77 30.44
CA PRO A 154 -7.08 -4.69 30.09
C PRO A 154 -8.35 -4.45 30.89
N PHE A 155 -9.41 -4.17 30.17
CA PHE A 155 -10.76 -4.14 30.70
C PHE A 155 -11.34 -5.55 30.77
N ALA A 156 -11.51 -6.10 31.93
CA ALA A 156 -12.16 -7.38 32.16
C ALA A 156 -13.68 -7.22 32.05
N GLY A 157 -14.28 -7.61 30.93
CA GLY A 157 -15.74 -7.67 30.76
C GLY A 157 -16.21 -7.59 29.31
N ASN A 158 -16.86 -8.52 28.85
CA ASN A 158 -17.66 -8.79 27.63
C ASN A 158 -17.98 -7.61 26.67
N GLY A 159 -17.17 -7.43 25.62
CA GLY A 159 -17.59 -6.79 24.37
C GLY A 159 -18.05 -5.32 24.38
N ARG A 160 -17.22 -4.39 24.91
CA ARG A 160 -17.50 -2.96 24.88
C ARG A 160 -16.56 -2.26 23.90
N VAL A 161 -17.11 -1.43 23.04
CA VAL A 161 -16.34 -0.69 22.02
C VAL A 161 -16.74 0.77 22.04
N VAL A 162 -15.76 1.66 22.10
CA VAL A 162 -15.95 3.11 22.04
C VAL A 162 -15.19 3.66 20.83
N LEU A 163 -15.90 4.23 19.89
CA LEU A 163 -15.38 4.93 18.73
C LEU A 163 -15.53 6.44 18.94
N THR A 164 -14.43 7.18 18.90
CA THR A 164 -14.43 8.62 19.14
C THR A 164 -14.03 9.40 17.91
N ALA A 165 -14.58 10.60 17.75
CA ALA A 165 -14.27 11.49 16.63
C ALA A 165 -12.85 12.08 16.69
N SER A 166 -12.27 12.20 17.89
CA SER A 166 -10.95 12.82 18.09
C SER A 166 -10.21 12.22 19.29
N THR A 167 -8.88 12.42 19.35
CA THR A 167 -8.07 12.03 20.50
C THR A 167 -8.35 12.94 21.72
N ALA A 168 -7.90 12.53 22.92
CA ALA A 168 -8.06 13.28 24.17
C ALA A 168 -7.49 14.72 24.14
N LEU A 169 -6.62 15.04 23.20
CA LEU A 169 -5.93 16.33 23.06
C LEU A 169 -6.42 17.17 21.88
N GLN A 170 -7.30 16.63 21.03
CA GLN A 170 -7.77 17.28 19.80
C GLN A 170 -9.23 17.73 19.95
N TYR A 171 -9.58 18.82 19.24
CA TYR A 171 -10.97 19.24 19.09
C TYR A 171 -11.60 18.52 17.89
N ALA A 172 -12.85 18.08 18.01
CA ALA A 172 -13.63 17.65 16.86
C ALA A 172 -13.97 18.89 16.01
N HIS A 173 -13.74 18.82 14.70
CA HIS A 173 -14.04 19.90 13.77
C HIS A 173 -15.43 19.72 13.16
N GLU A 174 -16.25 20.74 13.29
CA GLU A 174 -17.40 20.94 12.39
C GLU A 174 -16.87 21.50 11.08
N GLY A 175 -17.22 20.88 9.96
CA GLY A 175 -16.72 21.17 8.60
C GLY A 175 -16.33 22.64 8.33
N ASP A 176 -15.51 22.89 7.31
CA ASP A 176 -14.81 24.14 6.96
C ASP A 176 -15.22 25.40 7.74
N GLY A 177 -14.48 25.69 8.80
CA GLY A 177 -14.62 26.92 9.56
C GLY A 177 -14.08 28.11 8.81
N ASP A 178 -14.89 28.76 8.01
CA ASP A 178 -14.92 30.21 7.68
C ASP A 178 -16.03 30.58 6.71
N VAL A 179 -17.12 29.84 6.68
CA VAL A 179 -18.31 30.27 5.95
C VAL A 179 -19.32 30.82 6.97
N ARG A 180 -19.51 32.13 6.94
CA ARG A 180 -20.68 32.78 7.59
C ARG A 180 -21.91 32.07 7.08
N TYR A 181 -22.50 31.18 7.89
CA TYR A 181 -23.72 30.45 7.57
C TYR A 181 -24.82 31.43 7.13
N SER A 182 -25.08 31.47 5.86
CA SER A 182 -26.30 32.08 5.36
C SER A 182 -27.44 31.13 5.75
N ARG A 183 -28.46 31.66 6.41
CA ARG A 183 -29.68 30.98 6.92
C ARG A 183 -30.48 30.16 5.89
N ARG A 184 -29.91 29.71 4.80
CA ARG A 184 -30.60 29.08 3.65
C ARG A 184 -30.11 27.71 3.21
N THR A 185 -29.03 27.16 3.78
CA THR A 185 -28.58 25.78 3.49
C THR A 185 -28.87 24.88 4.68
N PRO A 186 -29.46 23.68 4.49
CA PRO A 186 -29.58 22.70 5.57
C PRO A 186 -28.19 22.38 6.12
N ALA A 187 -28.04 22.25 7.44
CA ALA A 187 -26.79 21.82 8.05
C ALA A 187 -26.44 20.41 7.55
N GLU A 188 -25.18 20.20 7.21
CA GLU A 188 -24.65 18.87 6.88
C GLU A 188 -24.16 18.18 8.16
N PRO A 189 -24.18 16.83 8.23
CA PRO A 189 -23.60 16.10 9.34
C PRO A 189 -22.11 16.38 9.48
N SER A 190 -21.56 16.22 10.70
CA SER A 190 -20.14 16.30 10.99
C SER A 190 -19.32 15.36 10.09
N VAL A 191 -18.03 15.62 9.94
CA VAL A 191 -17.16 14.77 9.10
C VAL A 191 -17.08 13.34 9.64
N PHE A 192 -17.05 13.18 10.98
CA PHE A 192 -17.04 11.88 11.64
C PHE A 192 -18.35 11.13 11.40
N THR A 193 -19.48 11.73 11.73
CA THR A 193 -20.80 11.10 11.54
C THR A 193 -21.10 10.87 10.06
N SER A 194 -20.71 11.80 9.17
CA SER A 194 -20.81 11.59 7.71
C SER A 194 -20.05 10.35 7.25
N ALA A 195 -18.83 10.11 7.79
CA ALA A 195 -18.05 8.92 7.45
C ALA A 195 -18.73 7.64 7.94
N VAL A 196 -19.22 7.61 9.19
CA VAL A 196 -19.99 6.47 9.72
C VAL A 196 -21.21 6.18 8.86
N VAL A 197 -22.03 7.20 8.59
CA VAL A 197 -23.29 7.07 7.81
C VAL A 197 -23.03 6.60 6.38
N ASN A 198 -22.00 7.14 5.71
CA ASN A 198 -21.67 6.77 4.35
C ASN A 198 -21.16 5.31 4.29
N GLY A 199 -20.22 4.94 5.16
CA GLY A 199 -19.67 3.59 5.22
C GLY A 199 -20.74 2.51 5.43
N LEU A 200 -21.73 2.81 6.28
CA LEU A 200 -22.86 1.90 6.51
C LEU A 200 -23.87 1.90 5.35
N ARG A 201 -24.22 3.09 4.82
CA ARG A 201 -25.26 3.27 3.80
C ARG A 201 -24.91 2.68 2.45
N ASP A 202 -23.67 2.87 2.01
CA ASP A 202 -23.17 2.38 0.73
C ASP A 202 -22.39 1.06 0.83
N GLY A 203 -22.16 0.57 2.06
CA GLY A 203 -21.42 -0.66 2.31
C GLY A 203 -19.90 -0.52 2.10
N SER A 204 -19.38 0.71 1.99
CA SER A 204 -17.92 0.91 1.84
C SER A 204 -17.13 0.56 3.10
N ALA A 205 -17.80 0.44 4.25
CA ALA A 205 -17.20 -0.03 5.49
C ALA A 205 -17.15 -1.57 5.62
N ASP A 206 -17.74 -2.32 4.69
CA ASP A 206 -17.58 -3.78 4.56
C ASP A 206 -16.28 -4.04 3.80
N LEU A 207 -15.19 -4.13 4.53
CA LEU A 207 -13.84 -4.15 3.97
C LEU A 207 -13.44 -5.55 3.48
N ASP A 208 -13.92 -6.61 4.15
CA ASP A 208 -13.63 -8.00 3.78
C ASP A 208 -14.67 -8.59 2.81
N GLY A 209 -15.77 -7.87 2.55
CA GLY A 209 -16.80 -8.24 1.58
C GLY A 209 -17.70 -9.40 2.03
N ASP A 210 -17.73 -9.72 3.33
CA ASP A 210 -18.53 -10.82 3.89
C ASP A 210 -20.05 -10.52 3.92
N GLY A 211 -20.42 -9.27 3.68
CA GLY A 211 -21.78 -8.75 3.64
C GLY A 211 -22.29 -8.28 5.00
N LEU A 212 -21.42 -8.13 5.96
CA LEU A 212 -21.65 -7.56 7.27
C LEU A 212 -20.65 -6.41 7.49
N VAL A 213 -20.93 -5.52 8.39
CA VAL A 213 -20.00 -4.46 8.81
C VAL A 213 -19.73 -4.65 10.29
N SER A 214 -18.51 -5.03 10.61
CA SER A 214 -18.03 -5.09 11.98
C SER A 214 -17.65 -3.70 12.50
N VAL A 215 -17.50 -3.57 13.83
CA VAL A 215 -17.04 -2.30 14.42
C VAL A 215 -15.60 -2.00 14.01
N ASP A 216 -14.75 -3.00 13.86
CA ASP A 216 -13.34 -2.85 13.47
C ASP A 216 -13.21 -2.35 12.03
N GLU A 217 -14.00 -2.89 11.11
CA GLU A 217 -14.06 -2.42 9.73
C GLU A 217 -14.61 -1.00 9.63
N LEU A 218 -15.72 -0.75 10.36
CA LEU A 218 -16.30 0.59 10.43
C LEU A 218 -15.28 1.61 10.96
N TYR A 219 -14.54 1.27 12.01
CA TYR A 219 -13.47 2.12 12.53
C TYR A 219 -12.39 2.38 11.48
N THR A 220 -11.89 1.33 10.84
CA THR A 220 -10.84 1.43 9.82
C THR A 220 -11.28 2.38 8.71
N TYR A 221 -12.48 2.21 8.20
CA TYR A 221 -13.07 3.08 7.19
C TYR A 221 -13.23 4.53 7.68
N VAL A 222 -13.83 4.73 8.86
CA VAL A 222 -14.10 6.07 9.44
C VAL A 222 -12.79 6.80 9.73
N HIS A 223 -11.81 6.12 10.31
CA HIS A 223 -10.48 6.66 10.59
C HIS A 223 -9.82 7.20 9.32
N GLU A 224 -9.89 6.44 8.24
CA GLU A 224 -9.36 6.84 6.94
C GLU A 224 -10.10 8.04 6.36
N GLN A 225 -11.45 7.99 6.31
CA GLN A 225 -12.28 9.05 5.73
C GLN A 225 -12.17 10.39 6.48
N VAL A 226 -12.09 10.37 7.80
CA VAL A 226 -11.94 11.59 8.62
C VAL A 226 -10.55 12.20 8.40
N ARG A 227 -9.50 11.39 8.41
CA ARG A 227 -8.13 11.88 8.18
C ARG A 227 -7.91 12.46 6.79
N LEU A 228 -8.58 11.91 5.77
CA LEU A 228 -8.53 12.46 4.40
C LEU A 228 -9.17 13.85 4.29
N ARG A 229 -10.17 14.15 5.14
CA ARG A 229 -10.89 15.43 5.09
C ARG A 229 -10.36 16.48 6.06
N ILE A 230 -9.90 16.05 7.23
CA ILE A 230 -9.41 16.95 8.28
C ILE A 230 -8.08 16.42 8.83
N ALA A 231 -6.97 17.04 8.43
CA ALA A 231 -5.61 16.63 8.82
C ALA A 231 -5.33 16.70 10.33
N GLY A 232 -6.14 17.44 11.10
CA GLY A 232 -5.99 17.61 12.55
C GLY A 232 -6.91 16.74 13.41
N GLN A 233 -7.78 15.91 12.82
CA GLN A 233 -8.75 15.09 13.54
C GLN A 233 -8.44 13.59 13.34
N THR A 234 -8.24 12.86 14.44
CA THR A 234 -7.90 11.44 14.40
C THR A 234 -8.91 10.66 15.25
N PRO A 235 -9.83 9.91 14.63
CA PRO A 235 -10.70 8.99 15.36
C PRO A 235 -9.91 7.95 16.12
N THR A 236 -10.43 7.52 17.28
CA THR A 236 -9.81 6.45 18.06
C THR A 236 -10.81 5.34 18.37
N LEU A 237 -10.31 4.12 18.51
CA LEU A 237 -11.06 2.95 18.89
C LEU A 237 -10.53 2.42 20.23
N SER A 238 -11.42 2.26 21.21
CA SER A 238 -11.12 1.59 22.46
C SER A 238 -11.97 0.32 22.57
N VAL A 239 -11.34 -0.83 22.67
CA VAL A 239 -12.02 -2.14 22.78
C VAL A 239 -11.73 -2.75 24.13
N ASP A 240 -12.78 -3.12 24.86
CA ASP A 240 -12.67 -3.88 26.09
C ASP A 240 -13.16 -5.31 25.89
N SER A 241 -12.24 -6.27 26.01
CA SER A 241 -12.47 -7.72 26.09
C SER A 241 -13.54 -8.30 25.19
N ALA A 242 -13.59 -7.89 23.90
CA ALA A 242 -14.50 -8.48 22.94
C ALA A 242 -14.14 -9.95 22.68
N GLN A 243 -14.93 -10.89 23.13
CA GLN A 243 -14.90 -12.26 22.66
C GLN A 243 -15.76 -12.37 21.39
N GLY A 244 -15.09 -12.32 20.22
CA GLY A 244 -15.74 -12.38 18.92
C GLY A 244 -16.00 -11.00 18.28
N THR A 245 -16.36 -11.01 17.01
CA THR A 245 -16.60 -9.82 16.19
C THR A 245 -18.00 -9.23 16.46
N ILE A 246 -18.09 -7.93 16.71
CA ILE A 246 -19.36 -7.22 16.87
C ILE A 246 -19.77 -6.62 15.51
N TYR A 247 -20.86 -7.11 14.93
CA TYR A 247 -21.42 -6.61 13.68
C TYR A 247 -22.53 -5.59 13.93
N VAL A 248 -22.34 -4.36 13.43
CA VAL A 248 -23.27 -3.25 13.59
C VAL A 248 -24.29 -3.16 12.46
N ALA A 249 -23.92 -3.55 11.23
CA ALA A 249 -24.80 -3.43 10.08
C ALA A 249 -24.64 -4.60 9.10
N ARG A 250 -25.57 -4.67 8.13
CA ARG A 250 -25.45 -5.48 6.92
C ARG A 250 -24.98 -4.58 5.77
N SER A 251 -24.06 -5.07 4.96
CA SER A 251 -23.59 -4.35 3.80
C SER A 251 -24.60 -4.46 2.64
N PRO A 252 -25.08 -3.36 2.09
CA PRO A 252 -25.88 -3.39 0.87
C PRO A 252 -25.07 -3.82 -0.36
N ARG A 253 -23.73 -3.72 -0.33
CA ARG A 253 -22.82 -4.04 -1.44
C ARG A 253 -22.93 -5.50 -1.85
N ARG A 254 -22.89 -6.43 -0.92
CA ARG A 254 -23.04 -7.86 -1.22
C ARG A 254 -24.37 -8.20 -1.85
N ARG A 255 -25.43 -7.58 -1.39
CA ARG A 255 -26.78 -7.77 -1.94
C ARG A 255 -26.88 -7.37 -3.42
N ASP A 256 -26.22 -6.29 -3.80
CA ASP A 256 -26.14 -5.85 -5.20
C ASP A 256 -25.32 -6.85 -6.05
N LEU A 257 -24.23 -7.40 -5.51
CA LEU A 257 -23.42 -8.42 -6.18
C LEU A 257 -24.18 -9.73 -6.35
N ASP A 258 -24.91 -10.19 -5.33
CA ASP A 258 -25.75 -11.39 -5.41
C ASP A 258 -26.86 -11.21 -6.47
N ARG A 259 -27.50 -10.04 -6.50
CA ARG A 259 -28.51 -9.70 -7.51
C ARG A 259 -27.91 -9.59 -8.92
N LEU A 260 -26.70 -9.10 -9.07
CA LEU A 260 -25.98 -9.10 -10.35
C LEU A 260 -25.69 -10.53 -10.84
N ALA A 261 -25.29 -11.41 -9.94
CA ALA A 261 -25.06 -12.83 -10.25
C ALA A 261 -26.37 -13.52 -10.67
N GLU A 262 -27.45 -13.25 -9.94
CA GLU A 262 -28.81 -13.75 -10.24
C GLU A 262 -29.33 -13.22 -11.60
N MET A 263 -29.19 -11.91 -11.84
CA MET A 263 -29.50 -11.27 -13.13
C MET A 263 -28.75 -11.94 -14.29
N ARG A 264 -27.42 -12.09 -14.14
CA ARG A 264 -26.56 -12.71 -15.16
C ARG A 264 -26.94 -14.17 -15.42
N SER A 265 -27.32 -14.92 -14.37
CA SER A 265 -27.79 -16.28 -14.48
C SER A 265 -29.11 -16.36 -15.24
N ALA A 266 -30.09 -15.58 -14.85
CA ALA A 266 -31.41 -15.53 -15.48
C ALA A 266 -31.36 -15.10 -16.97
N MET A 267 -30.45 -14.16 -17.30
CA MET A 267 -30.23 -13.73 -18.69
C MET A 267 -29.66 -14.82 -19.61
N ARG A 268 -29.00 -15.82 -19.06
CA ARG A 268 -28.40 -16.97 -19.83
C ARG A 268 -29.35 -18.11 -20.04
N GLU A 269 -30.51 -18.10 -19.43
CA GLU A 269 -31.48 -19.19 -19.53
C GLU A 269 -31.99 -19.39 -20.97
N ALA A 270 -32.21 -20.62 -21.34
CA ALA A 270 -32.71 -20.96 -22.67
C ALA A 270 -34.15 -20.48 -22.91
N GLU A 271 -34.96 -20.43 -21.85
CA GLU A 271 -36.37 -20.09 -21.84
C GLU A 271 -36.60 -18.58 -21.80
N ALA A 272 -37.33 -18.03 -22.77
CA ALA A 272 -37.57 -16.59 -22.91
C ALA A 272 -38.23 -15.97 -21.66
N TRP A 273 -39.16 -16.68 -21.00
CA TRP A 273 -39.87 -16.17 -19.84
C TRP A 273 -38.94 -15.94 -18.61
N LYS A 274 -37.93 -16.77 -18.46
CA LYS A 274 -36.91 -16.60 -17.44
C LYS A 274 -36.03 -15.35 -17.69
N ARG A 275 -35.68 -15.13 -18.97
CA ARG A 275 -34.95 -13.91 -19.38
C ARG A 275 -35.79 -12.65 -19.22
N VAL A 276 -37.12 -12.74 -19.45
CA VAL A 276 -38.04 -11.64 -19.10
C VAL A 276 -38.04 -11.38 -17.60
N GLY A 277 -37.98 -12.40 -16.76
CA GLY A 277 -37.89 -12.29 -15.31
C GLY A 277 -36.65 -11.49 -14.86
N SER A 278 -35.53 -11.60 -15.59
CA SER A 278 -34.33 -10.84 -15.26
C SER A 278 -34.48 -9.32 -15.40
N LEU A 279 -35.44 -8.84 -16.18
CA LEU A 279 -35.70 -7.40 -16.33
C LEU A 279 -36.06 -6.70 -15.01
N HIS A 280 -36.72 -7.41 -14.09
CA HIS A 280 -37.02 -6.87 -12.77
C HIS A 280 -35.75 -6.66 -11.94
N LEU A 281 -34.80 -7.62 -12.00
CA LEU A 281 -33.48 -7.50 -11.35
C LEU A 281 -32.69 -6.36 -11.98
N VAL A 282 -32.68 -6.26 -13.32
CA VAL A 282 -32.04 -5.13 -14.03
C VAL A 282 -32.61 -3.80 -13.56
N GLU A 283 -33.95 -3.68 -13.45
CA GLU A 283 -34.60 -2.45 -13.01
C GLU A 283 -34.19 -2.03 -11.58
N GLN A 284 -34.10 -3.01 -10.67
CA GLN A 284 -33.62 -2.77 -9.31
C GLN A 284 -32.16 -2.32 -9.27
N LEU A 285 -31.29 -2.99 -10.04
CA LEU A 285 -29.85 -2.71 -10.08
C LEU A 285 -29.52 -1.37 -10.79
N LEU A 286 -30.37 -0.91 -11.72
CA LEU A 286 -30.25 0.44 -12.29
C LEU A 286 -30.50 1.53 -11.24
N GLY A 287 -31.15 1.21 -10.12
CA GLY A 287 -31.38 2.09 -8.97
C GLY A 287 -30.28 1.98 -7.89
N SER A 288 -29.26 1.13 -8.05
CA SER A 288 -28.19 0.96 -7.08
C SER A 288 -27.42 2.27 -6.83
N VAL A 289 -26.93 2.46 -5.62
CA VAL A 289 -26.03 3.57 -5.28
C VAL A 289 -24.63 3.39 -5.86
N HIS A 290 -24.25 2.14 -6.20
CA HIS A 290 -22.93 1.79 -6.75
C HIS A 290 -22.89 1.99 -8.27
N GLY A 291 -21.95 2.80 -8.78
CA GLY A 291 -21.78 3.10 -10.21
C GLY A 291 -21.54 1.84 -11.05
N ALA A 292 -20.59 1.00 -10.65
CA ALA A 292 -20.25 -0.25 -11.32
C ALA A 292 -21.44 -1.22 -11.44
N THR A 293 -22.27 -1.30 -10.40
CA THR A 293 -23.50 -2.10 -10.41
C THR A 293 -24.52 -1.57 -11.41
N ARG A 294 -24.71 -0.23 -11.47
CA ARG A 294 -25.60 0.39 -12.47
C ARG A 294 -25.10 0.16 -13.89
N ASP A 295 -23.79 0.27 -14.13
CA ASP A 295 -23.20 0.09 -15.44
C ASP A 295 -23.31 -1.37 -15.91
N ALA A 296 -23.08 -2.33 -15.00
CA ALA A 296 -23.28 -3.74 -15.28
C ALA A 296 -24.75 -4.09 -15.57
N ALA A 297 -25.70 -3.48 -14.86
CA ALA A 297 -27.13 -3.62 -15.13
C ALA A 297 -27.52 -3.01 -16.48
N ARG A 298 -26.95 -1.84 -16.82
CA ARG A 298 -27.14 -1.17 -18.11
C ARG A 298 -26.59 -2.01 -19.27
N ALA A 299 -25.40 -2.59 -19.11
CA ALA A 299 -24.81 -3.50 -20.09
C ALA A 299 -25.64 -4.77 -20.26
N GLY A 300 -26.16 -5.34 -19.17
CA GLY A 300 -27.09 -6.46 -19.20
C GLY A 300 -28.37 -6.11 -19.95
N LEU A 301 -28.99 -4.96 -19.66
CA LEU A 301 -30.19 -4.50 -20.36
C LEU A 301 -29.96 -4.35 -21.87
N LEU A 302 -28.81 -3.80 -22.27
CA LEU A 302 -28.43 -3.68 -23.68
C LEU A 302 -28.34 -5.07 -24.36
N GLY A 303 -27.80 -6.07 -23.64
CA GLY A 303 -27.82 -7.46 -24.11
C GLY A 303 -29.22 -8.03 -24.35
N LEU A 304 -30.18 -7.71 -23.46
CA LEU A 304 -31.58 -8.13 -23.61
C LEU A 304 -32.34 -7.33 -24.70
N VAL A 305 -31.95 -6.10 -25.00
CA VAL A 305 -32.48 -5.34 -26.15
C VAL A 305 -32.11 -6.06 -27.47
N ALA A 306 -30.98 -6.73 -27.53
CA ALA A 306 -30.55 -7.53 -28.68
C ALA A 306 -30.93 -9.02 -28.57
N ASP A 307 -31.86 -9.39 -27.67
CA ASP A 307 -32.27 -10.80 -27.47
C ASP A 307 -32.89 -11.40 -28.74
N ARG A 308 -32.64 -12.68 -28.94
CA ARG A 308 -33.22 -13.47 -30.04
C ARG A 308 -34.75 -13.59 -30.00
N ASP A 309 -35.33 -13.52 -28.81
CA ASP A 309 -36.78 -13.53 -28.58
C ASP A 309 -37.33 -12.11 -28.66
N ARG A 310 -38.32 -11.90 -29.54
CA ARG A 310 -38.88 -10.58 -29.84
C ARG A 310 -39.63 -9.95 -28.65
N ASP A 311 -40.19 -10.76 -27.75
CA ASP A 311 -40.91 -10.26 -26.59
C ASP A 311 -39.94 -9.79 -25.49
N VAL A 312 -38.85 -10.55 -25.27
CA VAL A 312 -37.74 -10.15 -24.39
C VAL A 312 -37.14 -8.83 -24.88
N ALA A 313 -36.75 -8.75 -26.16
CA ALA A 313 -36.17 -7.54 -26.75
C ALA A 313 -37.10 -6.33 -26.66
N ARG A 314 -38.39 -6.48 -26.90
CA ARG A 314 -39.38 -5.41 -26.82
C ARG A 314 -39.54 -4.87 -25.38
N ARG A 315 -39.59 -5.76 -24.41
CA ARG A 315 -39.71 -5.37 -23.00
C ARG A 315 -38.43 -4.70 -22.47
N ALA A 316 -37.27 -5.21 -22.87
CA ALA A 316 -35.98 -4.59 -22.57
C ALA A 316 -35.87 -3.18 -23.18
N LEU A 317 -36.31 -3.03 -24.45
CA LEU A 317 -36.33 -1.75 -25.15
C LEU A 317 -37.25 -0.74 -24.43
N LYS A 318 -38.43 -1.19 -23.99
CA LYS A 318 -39.34 -0.35 -23.21
C LYS A 318 -38.75 0.11 -21.89
N LEU A 319 -38.01 -0.77 -21.17
CA LEU A 319 -37.31 -0.41 -19.94
C LEU A 319 -36.18 0.58 -20.21
N TRP A 320 -35.41 0.38 -21.30
CA TRP A 320 -34.33 1.27 -21.70
C TRP A 320 -34.82 2.71 -21.91
N HIS A 321 -35.89 2.87 -22.74
CA HIS A 321 -36.45 4.21 -22.97
C HIS A 321 -37.18 4.78 -21.75
N GLY A 322 -37.84 3.94 -20.97
CA GLY A 322 -38.54 4.37 -19.74
C GLY A 322 -37.60 4.89 -18.65
N ARG A 323 -36.36 4.46 -18.65
CA ARG A 323 -35.31 4.92 -17.71
C ARG A 323 -34.43 6.04 -18.29
N GLY A 324 -34.65 6.49 -19.52
CA GLY A 324 -33.92 7.60 -20.13
C GLY A 324 -32.43 7.30 -20.36
N LEU A 325 -32.08 6.06 -20.69
CA LEU A 325 -30.66 5.62 -20.78
C LEU A 325 -29.93 6.07 -22.05
N GLY A 326 -30.52 6.96 -22.85
CA GLY A 326 -29.94 7.54 -24.06
C GLY A 326 -30.17 6.70 -25.32
N GLU A 327 -29.42 7.02 -26.40
CA GLU A 327 -29.51 6.28 -27.65
C GLU A 327 -28.87 4.88 -27.50
N ILE A 328 -29.49 3.88 -28.16
CA ILE A 328 -28.93 2.54 -28.18
C ILE A 328 -27.72 2.51 -29.13
N PRO A 329 -26.52 2.13 -28.67
CA PRO A 329 -25.36 2.03 -29.55
C PRO A 329 -25.63 1.07 -30.71
N VAL A 330 -25.56 1.54 -31.94
CA VAL A 330 -25.71 0.69 -33.13
C VAL A 330 -24.45 -0.15 -33.24
N GLN A 331 -24.55 -1.44 -32.96
CA GLN A 331 -23.49 -2.39 -33.23
C GLN A 331 -23.32 -2.55 -34.72
N GLN A 332 -22.30 -1.95 -35.33
CA GLN A 332 -21.84 -2.33 -36.66
C GLN A 332 -21.39 -3.78 -36.61
N GLY A 333 -22.00 -4.61 -37.43
CA GLY A 333 -21.79 -6.05 -37.48
C GLY A 333 -20.33 -6.41 -37.84
N THR A 334 -19.54 -6.71 -36.84
CA THR A 334 -18.32 -7.51 -37.02
C THR A 334 -18.59 -8.91 -36.51
N ALA A 335 -18.22 -9.90 -37.32
CA ALA A 335 -18.34 -11.32 -36.98
C ALA A 335 -17.77 -11.57 -35.59
N ARG A 336 -18.61 -12.06 -34.66
CA ARG A 336 -18.23 -12.48 -33.32
C ARG A 336 -17.03 -13.43 -33.42
N PRO A 337 -15.90 -13.12 -32.76
CA PRO A 337 -14.99 -14.17 -32.32
C PRO A 337 -15.81 -15.05 -31.38
N ARG A 338 -15.81 -16.34 -31.61
CA ARG A 338 -16.30 -17.30 -30.64
C ARG A 338 -15.58 -17.02 -29.32
N ARG A 339 -16.28 -16.40 -28.35
CA ARG A 339 -15.83 -16.40 -26.96
C ARG A 339 -15.76 -17.89 -26.57
N SER A 340 -14.55 -18.38 -26.43
CA SER A 340 -14.28 -19.52 -25.58
C SER A 340 -14.89 -19.17 -24.22
N ARG A 341 -15.74 -20.04 -23.69
CA ARG A 341 -16.14 -20.01 -22.30
C ARG A 341 -14.87 -19.81 -21.48
N PRO A 342 -14.84 -18.92 -20.47
CA PRO A 342 -13.80 -19.03 -19.47
C PRO A 342 -13.92 -20.45 -18.93
N ASP A 343 -12.87 -21.20 -19.16
CA ASP A 343 -12.75 -22.53 -18.62
C ASP A 343 -12.81 -22.37 -17.09
N ALA A 344 -13.70 -23.08 -16.41
CA ALA A 344 -13.79 -23.09 -14.95
C ALA A 344 -12.51 -23.68 -14.30
N SER A 345 -11.50 -23.97 -15.13
CA SER A 345 -10.14 -24.38 -14.77
C SER A 345 -9.09 -23.28 -14.94
N ALA A 346 -9.45 -22.06 -15.34
CA ALA A 346 -8.47 -20.97 -15.47
C ALA A 346 -8.01 -20.54 -14.07
N ARG A 347 -6.76 -20.88 -13.76
CA ARG A 347 -6.08 -20.51 -12.52
C ARG A 347 -5.96 -18.98 -12.45
N PRO A 348 -6.21 -18.33 -11.29
CA PRO A 348 -6.13 -16.87 -11.16
C PRO A 348 -4.69 -16.38 -11.32
N PHE A 349 -4.52 -15.23 -11.99
CA PHE A 349 -3.26 -14.51 -12.09
C PHE A 349 -3.21 -13.50 -10.94
N VAL A 350 -2.04 -13.39 -10.31
CA VAL A 350 -1.84 -12.54 -9.12
C VAL A 350 -0.75 -11.51 -9.34
N GLY A 351 -0.87 -10.36 -8.65
CA GLY A 351 0.21 -9.40 -8.50
C GLY A 351 0.83 -9.53 -7.13
N ILE A 352 2.15 -9.51 -7.06
CA ILE A 352 2.91 -9.62 -5.81
C ILE A 352 3.84 -8.42 -5.70
N ASP A 353 3.68 -7.66 -4.62
CA ASP A 353 4.66 -6.68 -4.17
C ASP A 353 5.64 -7.38 -3.21
N PHE A 354 6.87 -7.60 -3.69
CA PHE A 354 7.95 -8.14 -2.87
C PHE A 354 8.75 -7.00 -2.25
N GLY A 355 8.29 -6.47 -1.12
CA GLY A 355 8.89 -5.32 -0.44
C GLY A 355 10.10 -5.67 0.44
N THR A 356 10.93 -4.66 0.74
CA THR A 356 12.10 -4.80 1.65
C THR A 356 11.68 -5.19 3.06
N THR A 357 10.63 -4.55 3.58
CA THR A 357 10.14 -4.74 4.95
C THR A 357 8.92 -5.64 5.00
N ASN A 358 7.94 -5.40 4.14
CA ASN A 358 6.70 -6.16 4.03
C ASN A 358 6.41 -6.48 2.57
N SER A 359 5.81 -7.64 2.34
CA SER A 359 5.34 -8.09 1.03
C SER A 359 3.83 -8.27 1.03
N ALA A 360 3.20 -8.11 -0.13
CA ALA A 360 1.76 -8.23 -0.29
C ALA A 360 1.40 -8.96 -1.58
N ILE A 361 0.19 -9.55 -1.64
CA ILE A 361 -0.32 -10.24 -2.82
C ILE A 361 -1.76 -9.82 -3.08
N GLY A 362 -2.12 -9.63 -4.34
CA GLY A 362 -3.45 -9.26 -4.78
C GLY A 362 -3.87 -9.99 -6.05
N VAL A 363 -5.17 -10.07 -6.28
CA VAL A 363 -5.77 -10.69 -7.45
C VAL A 363 -6.70 -9.72 -8.15
N PHE A 364 -6.74 -9.75 -9.48
CA PHE A 364 -7.72 -9.01 -10.27
C PHE A 364 -8.96 -9.85 -10.46
N GLU A 365 -10.11 -9.44 -9.91
CA GLU A 365 -11.39 -10.11 -10.02
C GLU A 365 -12.49 -9.17 -10.51
N GLY A 366 -13.18 -9.54 -11.58
CA GLY A 366 -14.26 -8.73 -12.14
C GLY A 366 -13.74 -7.45 -12.80
N GLU A 367 -13.78 -6.33 -12.10
CA GLU A 367 -13.30 -5.01 -12.55
C GLU A 367 -12.36 -4.34 -11.52
N ASP A 368 -12.16 -4.99 -10.37
CA ASP A 368 -11.39 -4.44 -9.24
C ASP A 368 -10.25 -5.36 -8.82
N VAL A 369 -9.27 -4.79 -8.14
CA VAL A 369 -8.21 -5.54 -7.46
C VAL A 369 -8.65 -5.84 -6.03
N ARG A 370 -8.46 -7.09 -5.63
CA ARG A 370 -8.65 -7.53 -4.26
C ARG A 370 -7.33 -7.97 -3.66
N LEU A 371 -6.98 -7.37 -2.53
CA LEU A 371 -5.83 -7.79 -1.73
C LEU A 371 -6.16 -9.10 -1.03
N ILE A 372 -5.17 -9.99 -0.94
CA ILE A 372 -5.32 -11.30 -0.31
C ILE A 372 -4.69 -11.23 1.08
N PRO A 373 -5.46 -11.50 2.15
CA PRO A 373 -4.92 -11.55 3.50
C PRO A 373 -4.05 -12.80 3.70
N ASN A 374 -3.01 -12.67 4.52
CA ASN A 374 -2.23 -13.81 4.99
C ASN A 374 -3.01 -14.64 6.02
N ALA A 375 -2.45 -15.76 6.46
CA ALA A 375 -3.11 -16.64 7.45
C ALA A 375 -3.36 -15.99 8.82
N GLU A 376 -2.70 -14.87 9.13
CA GLU A 376 -2.92 -14.06 10.32
C GLU A 376 -4.00 -12.97 10.09
N GLY A 377 -4.58 -12.87 8.89
CA GLY A 377 -5.61 -11.88 8.52
C GLY A 377 -5.06 -10.51 8.09
N ALA A 378 -3.75 -10.32 8.02
CA ALA A 378 -3.14 -9.08 7.58
C ALA A 378 -2.90 -9.07 6.06
N PHE A 379 -3.09 -7.91 5.41
CA PHE A 379 -2.83 -7.75 3.96
C PHE A 379 -1.36 -7.65 3.59
N THR A 380 -0.47 -7.59 4.59
CA THR A 380 0.97 -7.60 4.38
C THR A 380 1.64 -8.69 5.21
N THR A 381 2.67 -9.31 4.67
CA THR A 381 3.50 -10.32 5.33
C THR A 381 4.90 -9.75 5.53
N PRO A 382 5.46 -9.72 6.75
CA PRO A 382 6.83 -9.27 6.96
C PRO A 382 7.82 -10.07 6.11
N SER A 383 8.71 -9.38 5.38
CA SER A 383 9.75 -9.99 4.53
C SER A 383 10.93 -10.50 5.36
N LEU A 384 10.63 -11.33 6.36
CA LEU A 384 11.60 -11.89 7.30
C LEU A 384 11.62 -13.41 7.24
N VAL A 385 12.84 -13.95 7.39
CA VAL A 385 13.08 -15.40 7.52
C VAL A 385 14.01 -15.64 8.70
N ALA A 386 13.74 -16.64 9.51
CA ALA A 386 14.58 -16.98 10.65
C ALA A 386 14.86 -18.49 10.73
N VAL A 387 16.04 -18.85 11.23
CA VAL A 387 16.41 -20.25 11.53
C VAL A 387 16.43 -20.40 13.04
N THR A 388 15.59 -21.29 13.60
CA THR A 388 15.54 -21.57 15.04
C THR A 388 16.76 -22.34 15.54
N ALA A 389 16.89 -22.48 16.87
CA ALA A 389 17.96 -23.28 17.48
C ALA A 389 17.88 -24.78 17.08
N GLU A 390 16.70 -25.25 16.76
CA GLU A 390 16.42 -26.64 16.32
C GLU A 390 16.57 -26.81 14.81
N GLY A 391 16.93 -25.76 14.06
CA GLY A 391 17.09 -25.78 12.60
C GLY A 391 15.76 -25.63 11.83
N ALA A 392 14.66 -25.31 12.49
CA ALA A 392 13.41 -25.01 11.81
C ALA A 392 13.44 -23.62 11.17
N ILE A 393 12.77 -23.47 10.01
CA ILE A 393 12.67 -22.21 9.29
C ILE A 393 11.33 -21.56 9.60
N LEU A 394 11.37 -20.29 9.99
CA LEU A 394 10.20 -19.46 10.23
C LEU A 394 10.16 -18.32 9.19
N VAL A 395 8.95 -17.94 8.75
CA VAL A 395 8.74 -16.89 7.73
C VAL A 395 7.67 -15.91 8.23
N GLY A 396 7.78 -14.64 7.82
CA GLY A 396 6.78 -13.64 8.07
C GLY A 396 6.65 -13.24 9.54
N ALA A 397 5.42 -13.13 10.03
CA ALA A 397 5.12 -12.73 11.40
C ALA A 397 5.73 -13.69 12.45
N ALA A 398 5.85 -14.98 12.14
CA ALA A 398 6.50 -15.96 13.02
C ALA A 398 8.00 -15.66 13.19
N ALA A 399 8.70 -15.31 12.11
CA ALA A 399 10.09 -14.87 12.15
C ALA A 399 10.24 -13.55 12.91
N LYS A 400 9.32 -12.58 12.70
CA LYS A 400 9.31 -11.27 13.38
C LYS A 400 9.18 -11.42 14.89
N ARG A 401 8.26 -12.27 15.37
CA ARG A 401 8.03 -12.48 16.81
C ARG A 401 9.25 -13.00 17.57
N GLN A 402 10.12 -13.77 16.93
CA GLN A 402 11.32 -14.31 17.61
C GLN A 402 12.60 -13.50 17.33
N ALA A 403 12.55 -12.46 16.51
CA ALA A 403 13.73 -11.67 16.11
C ALA A 403 14.53 -11.14 17.30
N ILE A 404 13.86 -10.73 18.39
CA ILE A 404 14.50 -10.25 19.63
C ILE A 404 15.35 -11.34 20.30
N THR A 405 14.87 -12.57 20.32
CA THR A 405 15.55 -13.69 20.99
C THR A 405 16.51 -14.45 20.08
N ASN A 406 16.46 -14.15 18.79
CA ASN A 406 17.25 -14.82 17.74
C ASN A 406 17.75 -13.86 16.66
N PRO A 407 18.36 -12.72 17.02
CA PRO A 407 18.70 -11.66 16.08
C PRO A 407 19.72 -12.12 15.03
N ASP A 408 20.76 -12.86 15.41
CA ASP A 408 21.84 -13.29 14.51
C ASP A 408 21.39 -14.23 13.39
N PHE A 409 20.23 -14.88 13.57
CA PHE A 409 19.69 -15.86 12.62
C PHE A 409 18.29 -15.50 12.14
N THR A 410 17.96 -14.22 12.24
CA THR A 410 16.77 -13.61 11.63
C THR A 410 17.21 -12.68 10.50
N VAL A 411 16.87 -13.06 9.28
CA VAL A 411 17.24 -12.32 8.06
C VAL A 411 16.20 -11.24 7.82
N ARG A 412 16.67 -10.00 7.78
CA ARG A 412 15.88 -8.81 7.42
C ARG A 412 16.34 -8.27 6.07
N SER A 413 15.50 -7.46 5.44
CA SER A 413 15.80 -6.73 4.20
C SER A 413 16.40 -7.65 3.13
N VAL A 414 15.80 -8.85 2.99
CA VAL A 414 16.22 -9.91 2.04
C VAL A 414 16.37 -9.37 0.62
N LYS A 415 15.45 -8.49 0.22
CA LYS A 415 15.42 -7.86 -1.10
C LYS A 415 16.75 -7.18 -1.47
N LEU A 416 17.37 -6.47 -0.50
CA LEU A 416 18.63 -5.76 -0.71
C LEU A 416 19.85 -6.71 -0.86
N LYS A 417 19.69 -7.98 -0.54
CA LYS A 417 20.75 -9.01 -0.63
C LYS A 417 20.67 -9.83 -1.92
N LEU A 418 19.59 -9.68 -2.70
CA LEU A 418 19.44 -10.36 -3.99
C LEU A 418 20.58 -9.96 -4.95
N GLY A 419 21.00 -10.89 -5.76
CA GLY A 419 22.14 -10.68 -6.69
C GLY A 419 23.51 -10.63 -6.01
N THR A 420 23.63 -10.95 -4.71
CA THR A 420 24.90 -11.00 -3.98
C THR A 420 25.24 -12.44 -3.55
N ASP A 421 26.49 -12.68 -3.13
CA ASP A 421 26.95 -13.94 -2.55
C ASP A 421 26.60 -14.12 -1.07
N TRP A 422 25.72 -13.25 -0.54
CA TRP A 422 25.31 -13.30 0.86
C TRP A 422 24.69 -14.64 1.22
N SER A 423 25.11 -15.21 2.34
CA SER A 423 24.49 -16.40 2.91
C SER A 423 24.60 -16.44 4.43
N LEU A 424 23.63 -17.10 5.05
CA LEU A 424 23.59 -17.39 6.49
C LEU A 424 23.64 -18.88 6.69
N THR A 425 24.47 -19.36 7.65
CA THR A 425 24.55 -20.79 7.97
C THR A 425 24.35 -21.01 9.46
N ARG A 426 23.40 -21.88 9.81
CA ARG A 426 23.12 -22.32 11.19
C ARG A 426 22.70 -23.78 11.23
N HIS A 427 23.28 -24.58 12.13
CA HIS A 427 22.91 -25.99 12.34
C HIS A 427 22.81 -26.81 11.05
N GLY A 428 23.72 -26.59 10.10
CA GLY A 428 23.71 -27.26 8.81
C GLY A 428 22.71 -26.72 7.79
N VAL A 429 21.83 -25.80 8.18
CA VAL A 429 20.96 -25.06 7.25
C VAL A 429 21.72 -23.87 6.70
N ARG A 430 21.90 -23.82 5.39
CA ARG A 430 22.44 -22.66 4.67
C ARG A 430 21.31 -21.98 3.93
N LEU A 431 21.14 -20.68 4.13
CA LEU A 431 20.21 -19.82 3.40
C LEU A 431 20.98 -18.79 2.58
N THR A 432 20.77 -18.73 1.30
CA THR A 432 21.18 -17.63 0.42
C THR A 432 20.11 -16.54 0.41
N ALA A 433 20.38 -15.41 -0.22
CA ALA A 433 19.38 -14.35 -0.43
C ALA A 433 18.20 -14.87 -1.25
N GLU A 434 18.45 -15.69 -2.26
CA GLU A 434 17.41 -16.31 -3.09
C GLU A 434 16.57 -17.30 -2.29
N ASP A 435 17.19 -18.16 -1.46
CA ASP A 435 16.44 -19.08 -0.59
C ASP A 435 15.49 -18.31 0.36
N ALA A 436 15.96 -17.20 0.93
CA ALA A 436 15.15 -16.39 1.81
C ALA A 436 13.99 -15.70 1.07
N ALA A 437 14.23 -15.16 -0.12
CA ALA A 437 13.17 -14.59 -0.97
C ALA A 437 12.18 -15.67 -1.41
N ARG A 438 12.65 -16.84 -1.85
CA ARG A 438 11.81 -17.99 -2.19
C ARG A 438 10.87 -18.39 -1.05
N LEU A 439 11.36 -18.41 0.19
CA LEU A 439 10.56 -18.76 1.36
C LEU A 439 9.43 -17.75 1.62
N VAL A 440 9.71 -16.44 1.48
CA VAL A 440 8.67 -15.39 1.59
C VAL A 440 7.65 -15.54 0.46
N LEU A 441 8.10 -15.73 -0.79
CA LEU A 441 7.21 -15.91 -1.94
C LEU A 441 6.39 -17.20 -1.84
N THR A 442 6.97 -18.29 -1.31
CA THR A 442 6.24 -19.54 -1.01
C THR A 442 5.11 -19.27 -0.03
N ARG A 443 5.39 -18.50 1.04
CA ARG A 443 4.38 -18.16 2.03
C ARG A 443 3.22 -17.35 1.41
N LEU A 444 3.53 -16.33 0.62
CA LEU A 444 2.51 -15.53 -0.08
C LEU A 444 1.67 -16.39 -1.03
N ARG A 445 2.32 -17.31 -1.78
CA ARG A 445 1.62 -18.24 -2.66
C ARG A 445 0.67 -19.15 -1.88
N GLU A 446 1.14 -19.77 -0.79
CA GLU A 446 0.33 -20.68 0.04
C GLU A 446 -0.87 -19.96 0.67
N ASP A 447 -0.68 -18.75 1.20
CA ASP A 447 -1.76 -17.92 1.74
C ASP A 447 -2.78 -17.58 0.64
N ALA A 448 -2.31 -17.24 -0.57
CA ALA A 448 -3.19 -16.93 -1.69
C ALA A 448 -3.95 -18.16 -2.21
N GLU A 449 -3.29 -19.31 -2.34
CA GLU A 449 -3.93 -20.57 -2.76
C GLU A 449 -4.98 -21.04 -1.74
N ALA A 450 -4.69 -20.86 -0.43
CA ALA A 450 -5.66 -21.16 0.62
C ALA A 450 -6.88 -20.22 0.56
N TYR A 451 -6.66 -18.93 0.33
CA TYR A 451 -7.72 -17.93 0.24
C TYR A 451 -8.59 -18.09 -1.01
N LEU A 452 -7.98 -18.38 -2.17
CA LEU A 452 -8.66 -18.55 -3.46
C LEU A 452 -9.24 -19.95 -3.66
N GLY A 453 -8.89 -20.91 -2.77
CA GLY A 453 -9.39 -22.29 -2.82
C GLY A 453 -8.81 -23.14 -3.94
N GLY A 454 -7.64 -22.77 -4.50
CA GLY A 454 -7.00 -23.53 -5.57
C GLY A 454 -5.63 -22.97 -5.96
N PRO A 455 -4.91 -23.67 -6.86
CA PRO A 455 -3.58 -23.26 -7.29
C PRO A 455 -3.61 -21.99 -8.13
N LEU A 456 -2.57 -21.19 -8.02
CA LEU A 456 -2.37 -19.97 -8.83
C LEU A 456 -2.04 -20.33 -10.29
N GLY A 457 -2.38 -19.44 -11.21
CA GLY A 457 -2.02 -19.53 -12.64
C GLY A 457 -0.63 -18.95 -12.88
N ALA A 458 -0.54 -17.63 -12.82
CA ALA A 458 0.70 -16.91 -13.08
C ALA A 458 0.81 -15.72 -12.13
N ALA A 459 2.04 -15.18 -11.99
CA ALA A 459 2.33 -14.06 -11.11
C ALA A 459 3.05 -12.92 -11.85
N VAL A 460 2.69 -11.68 -11.50
CA VAL A 460 3.42 -10.46 -11.80
C VAL A 460 4.14 -10.04 -10.53
N LEU A 461 5.47 -9.90 -10.57
CA LEU A 461 6.29 -9.46 -9.44
C LEU A 461 6.69 -8.00 -9.59
N THR A 462 6.73 -7.24 -8.49
CA THR A 462 7.28 -5.90 -8.50
C THR A 462 8.75 -5.88 -8.09
N VAL A 463 9.48 -4.92 -8.66
CA VAL A 463 10.89 -4.70 -8.39
C VAL A 463 11.16 -3.20 -8.28
N PRO A 464 12.14 -2.75 -7.48
CA PRO A 464 12.62 -1.37 -7.56
C PRO A 464 13.04 -1.03 -8.98
N ALA A 465 12.78 0.21 -9.41
CA ALA A 465 13.13 0.63 -10.76
C ALA A 465 14.64 0.48 -11.04
N ASN A 466 15.47 0.71 -10.03
CA ASN A 466 16.93 0.65 -10.14
C ASN A 466 17.55 -0.73 -9.85
N PHE A 467 16.73 -1.80 -9.80
CA PHE A 467 17.30 -3.15 -9.71
C PHE A 467 18.08 -3.49 -10.97
N GLY A 468 19.33 -3.94 -10.79
CA GLY A 468 20.14 -4.47 -11.87
C GLY A 468 19.65 -5.83 -12.38
N LEU A 469 20.15 -6.22 -13.53
CA LEU A 469 19.73 -7.46 -14.20
C LEU A 469 19.95 -8.72 -13.34
N ASP A 470 21.00 -8.78 -12.53
CA ASP A 470 21.28 -9.89 -11.60
C ASP A 470 20.25 -9.99 -10.46
N GLN A 471 19.85 -8.85 -9.89
CA GLN A 471 18.85 -8.79 -8.83
C GLN A 471 17.46 -9.22 -9.37
N ARG A 472 17.11 -8.76 -10.59
CA ARG A 472 15.89 -9.16 -11.29
C ARG A 472 15.89 -10.67 -11.57
N ALA A 473 16.97 -11.19 -12.13
CA ALA A 473 17.13 -12.62 -12.40
C ALA A 473 17.05 -13.47 -11.12
N SER A 474 17.63 -12.99 -10.00
CA SER A 474 17.56 -13.66 -8.68
C SER A 474 16.13 -13.71 -8.16
N LEU A 475 15.35 -12.63 -8.31
CA LEU A 475 13.95 -12.61 -7.86
C LEU A 475 13.05 -13.51 -8.70
N VAL A 476 13.25 -13.54 -10.02
CA VAL A 476 12.51 -14.45 -10.91
C VAL A 476 12.73 -15.90 -10.50
N ARG A 477 14.02 -16.31 -10.31
CA ARG A 477 14.34 -17.68 -9.87
C ARG A 477 13.71 -18.01 -8.51
N ALA A 478 13.81 -17.08 -7.55
CA ALA A 478 13.17 -17.26 -6.23
C ALA A 478 11.66 -17.47 -6.36
N GLY A 479 10.99 -16.76 -7.29
CA GLY A 479 9.58 -16.93 -7.62
C GLY A 479 9.26 -18.29 -8.25
N GLU A 480 10.05 -18.70 -9.26
CA GLU A 480 9.89 -19.98 -9.94
C GLU A 480 10.13 -21.16 -8.97
N GLU A 481 11.16 -21.08 -8.14
CA GLU A 481 11.44 -22.08 -7.09
C GLU A 481 10.40 -22.07 -5.96
N ALA A 482 9.71 -20.95 -5.74
CA ALA A 482 8.53 -20.87 -4.87
C ALA A 482 7.29 -21.54 -5.49
N GLY A 483 7.36 -21.98 -6.75
CA GLY A 483 6.26 -22.57 -7.49
C GLY A 483 5.31 -21.57 -8.15
N LEU A 484 5.77 -20.34 -8.36
CA LEU A 484 5.05 -19.31 -9.13
C LEU A 484 5.48 -19.35 -10.60
N GLU A 485 4.55 -19.22 -11.53
CA GLU A 485 4.84 -18.94 -12.94
C GLU A 485 4.99 -17.43 -13.10
N VAL A 486 6.24 -16.92 -13.05
CA VAL A 486 6.52 -15.49 -13.15
C VAL A 486 6.46 -15.07 -14.60
N ILE A 487 5.37 -14.40 -15.00
CA ILE A 487 5.14 -14.00 -16.41
C ILE A 487 5.59 -12.57 -16.70
N ARG A 488 5.70 -11.72 -15.69
CA ARG A 488 6.19 -10.34 -15.84
C ARG A 488 6.77 -9.79 -14.54
N MET A 489 7.79 -8.95 -14.69
CA MET A 489 8.23 -8.01 -13.67
C MET A 489 7.79 -6.59 -14.03
N VAL A 490 7.38 -5.81 -13.02
CA VAL A 490 6.97 -4.41 -13.17
C VAL A 490 7.71 -3.58 -12.13
N ASN A 491 8.22 -2.42 -12.55
CA ASN A 491 8.86 -1.51 -11.60
C ASN A 491 7.83 -0.96 -10.59
N GLU A 492 8.20 -0.87 -9.31
CA GLU A 492 7.32 -0.43 -8.22
C GLU A 492 6.66 0.93 -8.50
N PRO A 493 7.40 1.99 -8.90
CA PRO A 493 6.76 3.26 -9.23
C PRO A 493 5.82 3.15 -10.44
N THR A 494 6.12 2.27 -11.40
CA THR A 494 5.26 2.05 -12.55
C THR A 494 3.95 1.35 -12.15
N ALA A 495 4.03 0.36 -11.27
CA ALA A 495 2.84 -0.28 -10.69
C ALA A 495 1.98 0.73 -9.91
N ALA A 496 2.61 1.60 -9.11
CA ALA A 496 1.91 2.68 -8.41
C ALA A 496 1.21 3.64 -9.38
N ALA A 497 1.85 3.98 -10.51
CA ALA A 497 1.26 4.82 -11.56
C ALA A 497 0.01 4.19 -12.18
N MET A 498 0.03 2.88 -12.44
CA MET A 498 -1.14 2.17 -12.97
C MET A 498 -2.37 2.32 -12.07
N THR A 499 -2.17 2.26 -10.76
CA THR A 499 -3.26 2.45 -9.80
C THR A 499 -3.83 3.87 -9.83
N TYR A 500 -2.99 4.86 -10.11
CA TYR A 500 -3.37 6.28 -10.14
C TYR A 500 -3.91 6.74 -11.49
N GLY A 501 -3.36 6.22 -12.61
CA GLY A 501 -3.46 6.80 -13.94
C GLY A 501 -4.70 6.41 -14.74
N LEU A 502 -5.46 5.40 -14.30
CA LEU A 502 -6.64 4.93 -15.04
C LEU A 502 -7.76 5.98 -14.97
N ASN A 503 -8.20 6.52 -16.11
CA ASN A 503 -9.29 7.49 -16.29
C ASN A 503 -8.93 8.98 -16.03
N ARG A 504 -7.74 9.45 -16.38
CA ARG A 504 -7.35 10.86 -16.18
C ARG A 504 -6.81 11.49 -17.45
N ASP A 505 -6.86 12.83 -17.49
CA ASP A 505 -6.30 13.65 -18.57
C ASP A 505 -4.78 13.47 -18.67
N GLU A 506 -4.23 13.73 -19.86
CA GLU A 506 -2.80 13.73 -20.13
C GLU A 506 -2.05 14.55 -19.08
N SER A 507 -1.04 13.93 -18.43
CA SER A 507 -0.30 14.56 -17.35
C SER A 507 1.09 13.95 -17.16
N THR A 508 2.07 14.82 -16.82
CA THR A 508 3.40 14.42 -16.38
C THR A 508 3.39 14.23 -14.86
N VAL A 509 3.66 13.02 -14.41
CA VAL A 509 3.57 12.61 -13.01
C VAL A 509 4.95 12.25 -12.50
N LEU A 510 5.37 12.87 -11.39
CA LEU A 510 6.53 12.44 -10.62
C LEU A 510 6.05 11.44 -9.55
N ILE A 511 6.57 10.22 -9.58
CA ILE A 511 6.39 9.24 -8.52
C ILE A 511 7.66 9.19 -7.69
N PHE A 512 7.49 9.39 -6.39
CA PHE A 512 8.55 9.35 -5.41
C PHE A 512 8.23 8.22 -4.44
N ASP A 513 8.94 7.09 -4.59
CA ASP A 513 8.77 5.89 -3.79
C ASP A 513 9.94 5.75 -2.81
N LEU A 514 9.67 6.02 -1.52
CA LEU A 514 10.63 5.80 -0.44
C LEU A 514 10.14 4.66 0.44
N GLY A 515 10.67 3.48 0.17
CA GLY A 515 10.39 2.26 0.90
C GLY A 515 11.19 2.09 2.18
N GLY A 516 11.33 0.83 2.65
CA GLY A 516 12.16 0.49 3.81
C GLY A 516 13.66 0.56 3.51
N GLY A 517 14.09 0.22 2.29
CA GLY A 517 15.51 0.13 1.94
C GLY A 517 15.92 0.78 0.63
N THR A 518 14.96 1.24 -0.19
CA THR A 518 15.22 1.85 -1.50
C THR A 518 14.45 3.14 -1.66
N LEU A 519 15.01 4.04 -2.45
CA LEU A 519 14.36 5.21 -3.00
C LEU A 519 14.32 5.07 -4.52
N ASP A 520 13.12 5.12 -5.09
CA ASP A 520 12.90 5.17 -6.52
C ASP A 520 12.13 6.44 -6.91
N VAL A 521 12.60 7.13 -7.94
CA VAL A 521 11.97 8.31 -8.48
C VAL A 521 11.74 8.08 -9.96
N SER A 522 10.48 8.16 -10.42
CA SER A 522 10.14 7.99 -11.82
C SER A 522 9.31 9.14 -12.33
N LEU A 523 9.65 9.61 -13.52
CA LEU A 523 8.85 10.54 -14.31
C LEU A 523 8.06 9.74 -15.34
N ILE A 524 6.75 9.89 -15.29
CA ILE A 524 5.80 9.09 -16.05
C ILE A 524 4.84 10.04 -16.76
N GLU A 525 4.61 9.78 -18.03
CA GLU A 525 3.57 10.44 -18.82
C GLU A 525 2.35 9.51 -18.89
N VAL A 526 1.21 10.02 -18.49
CA VAL A 526 -0.05 9.29 -18.54
C VAL A 526 -0.93 9.93 -19.61
N SER A 527 -1.35 9.16 -20.61
CA SER A 527 -2.25 9.62 -21.68
C SER A 527 -3.08 8.45 -22.21
N ASP A 528 -4.39 8.65 -22.42
CA ASP A 528 -5.30 7.70 -23.09
C ASP A 528 -5.10 6.22 -22.69
N ASN A 529 -4.99 5.91 -21.38
CA ASN A 529 -4.71 4.58 -20.85
C ASN A 529 -3.29 4.03 -21.14
N VAL A 530 -2.37 4.86 -21.56
CA VAL A 530 -0.95 4.53 -21.69
C VAL A 530 -0.20 5.11 -20.50
N VAL A 531 0.62 4.29 -19.87
CA VAL A 531 1.57 4.68 -18.82
C VAL A 531 2.97 4.53 -19.43
N ASP A 532 3.62 5.65 -19.74
CA ASP A 532 4.93 5.71 -20.39
C ASP A 532 5.98 6.26 -19.42
N VAL A 533 6.97 5.44 -19.06
CA VAL A 533 8.07 5.83 -18.18
C VAL A 533 9.13 6.58 -18.98
N LYS A 534 9.27 7.89 -18.74
CA LYS A 534 10.24 8.74 -19.44
C LYS A 534 11.63 8.68 -18.85
N ALA A 535 11.72 8.65 -17.52
CA ALA A 535 12.98 8.53 -16.82
C ALA A 535 12.79 7.89 -15.45
N THR A 536 13.80 7.18 -15.00
CA THR A 536 13.87 6.63 -13.65
C THR A 536 15.26 6.84 -13.06
N ALA A 537 15.31 7.17 -11.78
CA ALA A 537 16.53 7.30 -11.00
C ALA A 537 16.27 6.86 -9.55
N GLY A 538 17.28 6.52 -8.78
CA GLY A 538 17.07 6.10 -7.40
C GLY A 538 18.35 5.86 -6.62
N ASP A 539 18.17 5.38 -5.39
CA ASP A 539 19.23 4.96 -4.49
C ASP A 539 18.82 3.63 -3.83
N ASN A 540 19.48 2.54 -4.24
CA ASN A 540 19.22 1.18 -3.74
C ASN A 540 19.64 0.94 -2.28
N HIS A 541 20.23 1.95 -1.63
CA HIS A 541 20.72 1.92 -0.27
C HIS A 541 20.24 3.14 0.52
N LEU A 542 19.03 3.60 0.26
CA LEU A 542 18.38 4.70 0.98
C LEU A 542 16.91 4.36 1.21
N GLY A 543 16.54 4.13 2.45
CA GLY A 543 15.17 3.81 2.84
C GLY A 543 14.94 4.01 4.33
N GLY A 544 13.73 3.73 4.79
CA GLY A 544 13.31 3.90 6.18
C GLY A 544 14.24 3.25 7.22
N ASP A 545 14.90 2.14 6.85
CA ASP A 545 15.87 1.44 7.69
C ASP A 545 17.10 2.34 8.03
N ASP A 546 17.48 3.27 7.14
CA ASP A 546 18.58 4.21 7.40
C ASP A 546 18.20 5.23 8.46
N TRP A 547 16.94 5.72 8.44
CA TRP A 547 16.42 6.61 9.50
C TRP A 547 16.34 5.88 10.83
N ASP A 548 15.91 4.62 10.85
CA ASP A 548 15.91 3.78 12.06
C ASP A 548 17.31 3.62 12.62
N LEU A 549 18.28 3.34 11.75
CA LEU A 549 19.68 3.21 12.15
C LEU A 549 20.25 4.51 12.73
N ARG A 550 19.82 5.69 12.26
CA ARG A 550 20.20 6.98 12.85
C ARG A 550 19.65 7.12 14.27
N ILE A 551 18.40 6.74 14.52
CA ILE A 551 17.82 6.74 15.87
C ILE A 551 18.62 5.77 16.76
N VAL A 552 18.86 4.54 16.30
CA VAL A 552 19.65 3.53 17.03
C VAL A 552 21.02 4.07 17.42
N ASN A 553 21.75 4.64 16.46
CA ASN A 553 23.09 5.19 16.72
C ASN A 553 23.06 6.37 17.71
N GLN A 554 22.07 7.25 17.60
CA GLN A 554 21.90 8.39 18.50
C GLN A 554 21.63 7.93 19.94
N ILE A 555 20.72 6.97 20.11
CA ILE A 555 20.38 6.42 21.44
C ILE A 555 21.55 5.62 22.00
N ALA A 556 22.22 4.79 21.22
CA ALA A 556 23.40 4.04 21.65
C ALA A 556 24.53 4.99 22.12
N SER A 557 24.72 6.13 21.41
CA SER A 557 25.68 7.18 21.83
C SER A 557 25.30 7.81 23.16
N ARG A 558 24.01 8.21 23.33
CA ARG A 558 23.51 8.73 24.61
C ARG A 558 23.69 7.74 25.75
N MET A 559 23.46 6.44 25.51
CA MET A 559 23.67 5.38 26.52
C MET A 559 25.15 5.28 26.91
N ARG A 560 26.06 5.35 25.95
CA ARG A 560 27.51 5.32 26.20
C ARG A 560 27.97 6.56 27.00
N GLU A 561 27.50 7.74 26.61
CA GLU A 561 27.86 8.99 27.27
C GLU A 561 27.31 9.08 28.72
N ARG A 562 26.05 8.67 28.92
CA ARG A 562 25.36 8.82 30.19
C ARG A 562 25.69 7.72 31.21
N TYR A 563 25.87 6.50 30.74
CA TYR A 563 26.01 5.31 31.59
C TYR A 563 27.32 4.57 31.41
N GLY A 564 28.19 5.00 30.47
CA GLY A 564 29.45 4.32 30.15
C GLY A 564 29.26 2.90 29.59
N VAL A 565 28.08 2.56 29.05
CA VAL A 565 27.76 1.24 28.55
C VAL A 565 27.61 1.27 27.03
N ASP A 566 28.40 0.40 26.38
CA ASP A 566 28.30 0.17 24.95
C ASP A 566 27.42 -1.06 24.68
N ILE A 567 26.23 -0.84 24.11
CA ILE A 567 25.25 -1.89 23.79
C ILE A 567 25.47 -2.51 22.43
N SER A 568 26.41 -2.00 21.61
CA SER A 568 26.62 -2.43 20.23
C SER A 568 27.04 -3.91 20.10
N ALA A 569 27.63 -4.47 21.15
CA ALA A 569 28.05 -5.88 21.23
C ALA A 569 26.91 -6.84 21.63
N ASP A 570 25.77 -6.32 22.11
CA ASP A 570 24.62 -7.14 22.50
C ASP A 570 23.57 -7.13 21.38
N ALA A 571 23.56 -8.20 20.59
CA ALA A 571 22.65 -8.34 19.45
C ALA A 571 21.16 -8.27 19.85
N SER A 572 20.80 -8.77 21.03
CA SER A 572 19.42 -8.71 21.54
C SER A 572 19.02 -7.29 21.95
N ALA A 573 19.92 -6.57 22.64
CA ALA A 573 19.71 -5.17 22.99
C ALA A 573 19.59 -4.30 21.73
N MET A 574 20.48 -4.50 20.75
CA MET A 574 20.45 -3.80 19.48
C MET A 574 19.16 -4.08 18.69
N GLN A 575 18.69 -5.33 18.66
CA GLN A 575 17.45 -5.72 18.00
C GLN A 575 16.23 -5.03 18.65
N ARG A 576 16.17 -5.03 19.99
CA ARG A 576 15.10 -4.34 20.74
C ARG A 576 15.12 -2.83 20.49
N LEU A 577 16.32 -2.25 20.45
CA LEU A 577 16.48 -0.83 20.15
C LEU A 577 16.06 -0.49 18.72
N GLN A 578 16.35 -1.37 17.76
CA GLN A 578 15.94 -1.19 16.37
C GLN A 578 14.40 -1.24 16.21
N GLU A 579 13.72 -2.14 16.88
CA GLU A 579 12.26 -2.19 16.87
C GLU A 579 11.63 -0.96 17.53
N ALA A 580 12.20 -0.49 18.62
CA ALA A 580 11.77 0.74 19.26
C ALA A 580 12.05 1.98 18.39
N ALA A 581 13.16 2.00 17.64
CA ALA A 581 13.50 3.06 16.70
C ALA A 581 12.51 3.13 15.53
N GLU A 582 12.15 1.98 14.93
CA GLU A 582 11.12 1.89 13.87
C GLU A 582 9.77 2.40 14.39
N THR A 583 9.40 2.01 15.62
CA THR A 583 8.18 2.49 16.29
C THR A 583 8.22 4.00 16.50
N ALA A 584 9.32 4.53 17.04
CA ALA A 584 9.50 5.96 17.29
C ALA A 584 9.47 6.77 15.99
N LYS A 585 10.13 6.31 14.91
CA LYS A 585 10.05 6.93 13.57
C LYS A 585 8.60 7.00 13.09
N THR A 586 7.86 5.92 13.25
CA THR A 586 6.45 5.86 12.85
C THR A 586 5.59 6.82 13.66
N GLU A 587 5.77 6.87 14.98
CA GLU A 587 5.10 7.83 15.86
C GLU A 587 5.45 9.28 15.51
N LEU A 588 6.72 9.58 15.25
CA LEU A 588 7.19 10.91 14.85
C LEU A 588 6.64 11.36 13.48
N SER A 589 6.14 10.44 12.67
CA SER A 589 5.42 10.81 11.45
C SER A 589 4.06 11.44 11.73
N VAL A 590 3.47 11.19 12.91
CA VAL A 590 2.13 11.66 13.29
C VAL A 590 2.19 12.64 14.47
N THR A 591 3.06 12.37 15.47
CA THR A 591 3.22 13.17 16.68
C THR A 591 4.49 14.02 16.61
N SER A 592 4.59 15.06 17.46
CA SER A 592 5.82 15.87 17.59
C SER A 592 6.87 15.24 18.50
N THR A 593 6.50 14.21 19.28
CA THR A 593 7.38 13.50 20.21
C THR A 593 7.07 12.01 20.21
N ALA A 594 8.09 11.19 20.38
CA ALA A 594 7.99 9.75 20.60
C ALA A 594 8.76 9.33 21.84
N SER A 595 8.31 8.28 22.53
CA SER A 595 8.94 7.75 23.73
C SER A 595 9.57 6.38 23.45
N LEU A 596 10.86 6.25 23.72
CA LEU A 596 11.58 4.97 23.62
C LEU A 596 11.78 4.40 25.03
N GLN A 597 10.96 3.42 25.39
CA GLN A 597 11.00 2.76 26.71
C GLN A 597 11.38 1.29 26.55
N LEU A 598 12.58 0.94 26.98
CA LEU A 598 13.09 -0.44 26.95
C LEU A 598 13.59 -0.84 28.33
N PRO A 599 12.76 -1.53 29.13
CA PRO A 599 13.20 -2.04 30.42
C PRO A 599 14.25 -3.13 30.25
N TYR A 600 15.25 -3.14 31.13
CA TYR A 600 16.34 -4.14 31.15
C TYR A 600 17.08 -4.24 29.80
N LEU A 601 17.44 -3.07 29.22
CA LEU A 601 18.12 -3.02 27.92
C LEU A 601 19.56 -3.53 28.02
N ALA A 602 20.27 -3.18 29.08
CA ALA A 602 21.66 -3.57 29.31
C ALA A 602 21.99 -3.79 30.79
N ALA A 603 23.13 -4.41 31.06
CA ALA A 603 23.69 -4.49 32.40
C ALA A 603 24.71 -3.37 32.62
N GLY A 604 24.49 -2.51 33.60
CA GLY A 604 25.42 -1.48 34.01
C GLY A 604 26.19 -1.86 35.28
N HIS A 605 27.18 -1.06 35.68
CA HIS A 605 27.99 -1.28 36.87
C HIS A 605 27.18 -1.25 38.18
N GLN A 606 26.03 -0.59 38.18
CA GLN A 606 25.12 -0.43 39.35
C GLN A 606 23.86 -1.27 39.27
N GLY A 607 23.76 -2.18 38.31
CA GLY A 607 22.59 -3.01 38.09
C GLY A 607 22.00 -2.87 36.68
N PRO A 608 20.81 -3.40 36.42
CA PRO A 608 20.15 -3.34 35.11
C PRO A 608 19.85 -1.89 34.71
N LEU A 609 20.14 -1.58 33.45
CA LEU A 609 19.84 -0.29 32.84
C LEU A 609 18.55 -0.36 32.05
N HIS A 610 17.74 0.65 32.22
CA HIS A 610 16.49 0.85 31.48
C HIS A 610 16.68 2.06 30.56
N LEU A 611 16.24 1.92 29.33
CA LEU A 611 16.10 3.07 28.43
C LEU A 611 14.75 3.72 28.70
N ASP A 612 14.75 5.02 28.96
CA ASP A 612 13.56 5.88 29.03
C ASP A 612 13.96 7.23 28.46
N GLU A 613 13.78 7.36 27.16
CA GLU A 613 14.19 8.54 26.40
C GLU A 613 13.02 9.07 25.59
N GLN A 614 12.92 10.39 25.50
CA GLN A 614 12.02 11.07 24.58
C GLN A 614 12.82 11.60 23.39
N LEU A 615 12.25 11.45 22.21
CA LEU A 615 12.79 11.98 20.96
C LEU A 615 11.75 12.92 20.35
N THR A 616 12.14 14.16 20.06
CA THR A 616 11.29 15.09 19.34
C THR A 616 11.47 14.93 17.83
N ARG A 617 10.43 15.28 17.05
CA ARG A 617 10.51 15.32 15.58
C ARG A 617 11.61 16.28 15.12
N GLU A 618 11.76 17.43 15.76
CA GLU A 618 12.78 18.42 15.42
C GLU A 618 14.20 17.86 15.59
N GLU A 619 14.49 17.16 16.70
CA GLU A 619 15.77 16.47 16.91
C GLU A 619 15.98 15.38 15.85
N PHE A 620 14.96 14.57 15.58
CA PHE A 620 15.01 13.50 14.57
C PHE A 620 15.32 14.05 13.18
N GLU A 621 14.62 15.08 12.74
CA GLU A 621 14.84 15.75 11.45
C GLU A 621 16.24 16.38 11.38
N ALA A 622 16.73 16.96 12.49
CA ALA A 622 18.06 17.58 12.53
C ALA A 622 19.19 16.58 12.30
N PHE A 623 19.19 15.41 12.97
CA PHE A 623 20.27 14.44 12.79
C PHE A 623 20.09 13.48 11.59
N THR A 624 18.97 13.60 10.85
CA THR A 624 18.72 12.86 9.62
C THR A 624 18.69 13.74 8.38
N GLN A 625 19.05 15.01 8.47
CA GLN A 625 19.01 15.97 7.38
C GLN A 625 19.84 15.53 6.16
N ASP A 626 20.97 14.87 6.38
CA ASP A 626 21.82 14.34 5.31
C ASP A 626 21.13 13.25 4.48
N LEU A 627 20.26 12.43 5.10
CA LEU A 627 19.45 11.42 4.40
C LEU A 627 18.41 12.10 3.51
N LEU A 628 17.78 13.16 4.00
CA LEU A 628 16.86 13.97 3.19
C LEU A 628 17.57 14.62 1.98
N GLU A 629 18.79 15.13 2.17
CA GLU A 629 19.56 15.71 1.05
C GLU A 629 19.95 14.65 0.02
N ARG A 630 20.21 13.41 0.45
CA ARG A 630 20.39 12.28 -0.48
C ARG A 630 19.16 12.03 -1.34
N CYS A 631 17.95 12.20 -0.81
CA CYS A 631 16.70 12.02 -1.56
C CYS A 631 16.55 13.00 -2.74
N ARG A 632 17.21 14.15 -2.69
CA ARG A 632 17.14 15.17 -3.74
C ARG A 632 17.77 14.71 -5.04
N ARG A 633 18.93 14.05 -4.97
CA ARG A 633 19.72 13.65 -6.14
C ARG A 633 18.95 12.83 -7.18
N PRO A 634 18.20 11.76 -6.80
CA PRO A 634 17.37 11.03 -7.75
C PRO A 634 16.29 11.89 -8.44
N VAL A 635 15.73 12.89 -7.74
CA VAL A 635 14.76 13.81 -8.35
C VAL A 635 15.42 14.66 -9.41
N ASP A 636 16.55 15.32 -9.09
CA ASP A 636 17.29 16.14 -10.02
C ASP A 636 17.74 15.31 -11.24
N GLN A 637 18.15 14.05 -11.03
CA GLN A 637 18.59 13.15 -12.08
C GLN A 637 17.44 12.74 -13.01
N ALA A 638 16.28 12.31 -12.46
CA ALA A 638 15.14 11.89 -13.27
C ALA A 638 14.61 13.04 -14.14
N VAL A 639 14.56 14.26 -13.59
CA VAL A 639 14.14 15.47 -14.32
C VAL A 639 15.12 15.80 -15.46
N SER A 640 16.43 15.74 -15.17
CA SER A 640 17.48 15.94 -16.17
C SER A 640 17.41 14.92 -17.29
N ASP A 641 17.24 13.64 -16.96
CA ASP A 641 17.18 12.55 -17.93
C ASP A 641 15.94 12.61 -18.83
N ALA A 642 14.81 13.06 -18.29
CA ALA A 642 13.59 13.27 -19.07
C ALA A 642 13.66 14.53 -19.97
N GLY A 643 14.68 15.39 -19.79
CA GLY A 643 14.83 16.63 -20.55
C GLY A 643 13.75 17.68 -20.27
N ILE A 644 13.14 17.64 -19.08
CA ILE A 644 12.10 18.56 -18.64
C ILE A 644 12.60 19.41 -17.45
N THR A 645 11.76 20.34 -16.99
CA THR A 645 12.01 21.12 -15.78
C THR A 645 11.03 20.71 -14.66
N LEU A 646 11.36 21.02 -13.41
CA LEU A 646 10.47 20.76 -12.27
C LEU A 646 9.09 21.44 -12.40
N SER A 647 8.99 22.54 -13.19
CA SER A 647 7.72 23.23 -13.47
C SER A 647 6.80 22.47 -14.43
N ASP A 648 7.35 21.59 -15.25
CA ASP A 648 6.59 20.77 -16.22
C ASP A 648 5.92 19.56 -15.57
N ILE A 649 6.21 19.32 -14.29
CA ILE A 649 5.55 18.29 -13.50
C ILE A 649 4.15 18.78 -13.13
N ASP A 650 3.13 18.08 -13.59
CA ASP A 650 1.73 18.40 -13.26
C ASP A 650 1.36 17.90 -11.88
N ARG A 651 1.83 16.70 -11.51
CA ARG A 651 1.44 16.01 -10.28
C ARG A 651 2.63 15.29 -9.65
N VAL A 652 2.55 15.15 -8.34
CA VAL A 652 3.51 14.40 -7.52
C VAL A 652 2.77 13.35 -6.70
N ILE A 653 3.25 12.12 -6.75
CA ILE A 653 2.70 11.01 -5.96
C ILE A 653 3.78 10.51 -5.03
N LEU A 654 3.44 10.40 -3.75
CA LEU A 654 4.29 9.75 -2.75
C LEU A 654 3.79 8.34 -2.48
N THR A 655 4.68 7.36 -2.62
CA THR A 655 4.45 5.96 -2.24
C THR A 655 5.60 5.45 -1.37
N GLY A 656 5.44 4.27 -0.78
CA GLY A 656 6.38 3.74 0.19
C GLY A 656 6.18 4.28 1.61
N GLY A 657 6.40 3.40 2.61
CA GLY A 657 6.09 3.68 4.02
C GLY A 657 6.83 4.88 4.61
N ALA A 658 8.08 5.11 4.19
CA ALA A 658 8.93 6.17 4.71
C ALA A 658 8.53 7.58 4.20
N THR A 659 7.73 7.69 3.13
CA THR A 659 7.17 8.97 2.66
C THR A 659 6.16 9.58 3.63
N ARG A 660 5.72 8.81 4.62
CA ARG A 660 4.84 9.33 5.70
C ARG A 660 5.54 10.31 6.61
N MET A 661 6.88 10.31 6.65
CA MET A 661 7.65 11.32 7.39
C MET A 661 7.36 12.72 6.83
N PRO A 662 6.96 13.70 7.68
CA PRO A 662 6.58 15.04 7.22
C PRO A 662 7.69 15.75 6.43
N ALA A 663 8.94 15.60 6.86
CA ALA A 663 10.11 16.20 6.21
C ALA A 663 10.29 15.75 4.75
N VAL A 664 9.93 14.49 4.41
CA VAL A 664 10.00 13.97 3.03
C VAL A 664 8.98 14.67 2.15
N GLY A 665 7.73 14.76 2.59
CA GLY A 665 6.69 15.48 1.84
C GLY A 665 7.01 16.95 1.64
N GLU A 666 7.56 17.59 2.67
CA GLU A 666 8.01 19.00 2.60
C GLU A 666 9.20 19.18 1.66
N LEU A 667 10.15 18.26 1.64
CA LEU A 667 11.24 18.26 0.67
C LEU A 667 10.70 18.24 -0.76
N VAL A 668 9.84 17.27 -1.08
CA VAL A 668 9.32 17.09 -2.44
C VAL A 668 8.45 18.29 -2.85
N ARG A 669 7.63 18.82 -1.93
CA ARG A 669 6.85 20.04 -2.16
C ARG A 669 7.74 21.25 -2.47
N ARG A 670 8.84 21.42 -1.72
CA ARG A 670 9.80 22.52 -1.98
C ARG A 670 10.53 22.38 -3.31
N LEU A 671 10.87 21.15 -3.73
CA LEU A 671 11.56 20.90 -4.99
C LEU A 671 10.64 21.16 -6.19
N THR A 672 9.42 20.62 -6.15
CA THR A 672 8.50 20.63 -7.30
C THR A 672 7.53 21.81 -7.31
N GLY A 673 7.35 22.50 -6.19
CA GLY A 673 6.31 23.53 -6.05
C GLY A 673 4.87 22.97 -6.07
N ARG A 674 4.71 21.65 -6.07
CA ARG A 674 3.42 20.94 -6.10
C ARG A 674 3.13 20.31 -4.75
N GLU A 675 1.87 20.32 -4.34
CA GLU A 675 1.44 19.55 -3.15
C GLU A 675 1.42 18.05 -3.49
N PRO A 676 2.20 17.21 -2.80
CA PRO A 676 2.24 15.80 -3.10
C PRO A 676 0.94 15.09 -2.73
N TYR A 677 0.43 14.26 -3.66
CA TYR A 677 -0.67 13.35 -3.38
C TYR A 677 -0.19 12.17 -2.53
N ARG A 678 -0.80 11.98 -1.37
CA ARG A 678 -0.45 10.95 -0.37
C ARG A 678 -1.47 9.81 -0.30
N GLY A 679 -2.41 9.74 -1.24
CA GLY A 679 -3.54 8.80 -1.20
C GLY A 679 -3.24 7.41 -1.75
N LEU A 680 -2.05 7.14 -2.29
CA LEU A 680 -1.62 5.78 -2.58
C LEU A 680 -0.99 5.20 -1.32
N ILE A 681 -1.77 4.44 -0.63
CA ILE A 681 -1.43 3.61 0.51
C ILE A 681 -0.34 2.60 0.11
N PRO A 682 0.36 1.92 1.05
CA PRO A 682 1.33 0.87 0.73
C PRO A 682 0.82 -0.17 -0.28
N GLU A 683 -0.50 -0.35 -0.39
CA GLU A 683 -1.15 -1.27 -1.31
C GLU A 683 -1.20 -0.80 -2.79
N GLY A 684 -0.83 0.44 -3.09
CA GLY A 684 -0.85 0.97 -4.47
C GLY A 684 0.04 0.16 -5.42
N VAL A 685 1.20 -0.28 -4.96
CA VAL A 685 2.15 -1.08 -5.74
C VAL A 685 1.59 -2.48 -6.04
N VAL A 686 1.09 -3.20 -5.04
CA VAL A 686 0.48 -4.53 -5.24
C VAL A 686 -0.80 -4.44 -6.05
N THR A 687 -1.57 -3.37 -5.92
CA THR A 687 -2.77 -3.12 -6.73
C THR A 687 -2.40 -2.95 -8.20
N GLY A 688 -1.36 -2.17 -8.51
CA GLY A 688 -0.86 -2.02 -9.88
C GLY A 688 -0.32 -3.33 -10.47
N ALA A 689 0.40 -4.12 -9.67
CA ALA A 689 0.86 -5.45 -10.08
C ALA A 689 -0.31 -6.40 -10.38
N ALA A 690 -1.36 -6.38 -9.57
CA ALA A 690 -2.57 -7.19 -9.79
C ALA A 690 -3.39 -6.69 -10.99
N LEU A 691 -3.45 -5.37 -11.24
CA LEU A 691 -4.01 -4.80 -12.48
C LEU A 691 -3.26 -5.33 -13.70
N GLN A 692 -1.93 -5.31 -13.67
CA GLN A 692 -1.11 -5.85 -14.75
C GLN A 692 -1.32 -7.35 -14.95
N ALA A 693 -1.47 -8.11 -13.86
CA ALA A 693 -1.86 -9.53 -13.96
C ALA A 693 -3.24 -9.71 -14.61
N GLY A 694 -4.20 -8.83 -14.31
CA GLY A 694 -5.50 -8.77 -14.97
C GLY A 694 -5.41 -8.47 -16.47
N VAL A 695 -4.53 -7.56 -16.87
CA VAL A 695 -4.25 -7.25 -18.29
C VAL A 695 -3.68 -8.47 -19.01
N LEU A 696 -2.66 -9.12 -18.42
CA LEU A 696 -1.99 -10.27 -19.03
C LEU A 696 -2.88 -11.52 -19.09
N SER A 697 -3.80 -11.69 -18.14
CA SER A 697 -4.81 -12.76 -18.20
C SER A 697 -5.93 -12.49 -19.20
N GLY A 698 -5.99 -11.28 -19.79
CA GLY A 698 -7.04 -10.82 -20.69
C GLY A 698 -8.35 -10.47 -19.98
N ALA A 699 -8.35 -10.41 -18.65
CA ALA A 699 -9.50 -9.99 -17.85
C ALA A 699 -9.71 -8.47 -17.91
N HIS A 700 -8.64 -7.69 -18.05
CA HIS A 700 -8.65 -6.24 -18.27
C HIS A 700 -8.02 -5.91 -19.62
N LYS A 701 -8.55 -4.92 -20.35
CA LYS A 701 -8.16 -4.72 -21.77
C LYS A 701 -7.57 -3.36 -22.10
N ASP A 702 -7.56 -2.42 -21.18
CA ASP A 702 -7.46 -1.01 -21.55
C ASP A 702 -6.22 -0.26 -21.00
N VAL A 703 -5.18 -0.98 -20.53
CA VAL A 703 -3.96 -0.32 -20.02
C VAL A 703 -2.74 -0.85 -20.73
N PHE A 704 -1.98 0.05 -21.34
CA PHE A 704 -0.68 -0.24 -21.94
C PHE A 704 0.42 0.32 -21.04
N LEU A 705 1.35 -0.54 -20.67
CA LEU A 705 2.52 -0.19 -19.89
C LEU A 705 3.76 -0.23 -20.77
N LEU A 706 4.43 0.91 -20.85
CA LEU A 706 5.75 1.07 -21.46
C LEU A 706 6.76 1.38 -20.35
N ASP A 707 7.53 0.38 -19.99
CA ASP A 707 8.58 0.51 -18.96
C ASP A 707 9.91 0.95 -19.60
N ALA A 708 10.90 1.35 -18.81
CA ALA A 708 12.18 1.84 -19.28
C ALA A 708 13.35 1.08 -18.64
N CYS A 709 14.44 0.95 -19.39
CA CYS A 709 15.72 0.38 -18.93
C CYS A 709 16.36 1.32 -17.88
N SER A 710 16.67 0.80 -16.70
CA SER A 710 17.19 1.60 -15.58
C SER A 710 18.67 1.94 -15.67
N SER A 711 19.46 1.18 -16.46
CA SER A 711 20.92 1.35 -16.62
C SER A 711 21.33 1.08 -18.06
N SER A 712 22.38 1.77 -18.52
CA SER A 712 22.94 1.51 -19.83
C SER A 712 23.62 0.14 -19.91
N ILE A 713 23.47 -0.52 -21.06
CA ILE A 713 24.11 -1.80 -21.37
C ILE A 713 25.11 -1.54 -22.48
N GLY A 714 26.34 -2.00 -22.29
CA GLY A 714 27.39 -1.76 -23.25
C GLY A 714 28.36 -2.92 -23.40
N VAL A 715 29.29 -2.78 -24.36
CA VAL A 715 30.39 -3.72 -24.61
C VAL A 715 31.73 -3.00 -24.50
N GLU A 716 32.65 -3.64 -23.79
CA GLU A 716 34.03 -3.15 -23.70
C GLU A 716 34.75 -3.24 -25.05
N VAL A 717 35.40 -2.15 -25.43
CA VAL A 717 36.25 -2.08 -26.63
C VAL A 717 37.71 -1.76 -26.25
N GLN A 718 38.60 -1.91 -27.20
CA GLN A 718 39.99 -1.54 -27.02
C GLN A 718 40.15 -0.09 -26.59
N GLY A 719 41.09 0.16 -25.67
CA GLY A 719 41.26 1.46 -25.03
C GLY A 719 40.52 1.61 -23.69
N GLU A 720 40.00 0.51 -23.16
CA GLU A 720 39.33 0.45 -21.83
C GLU A 720 38.11 1.37 -21.77
N THR A 721 37.32 1.44 -22.85
CA THR A 721 36.12 2.21 -22.96
C THR A 721 34.92 1.33 -23.24
N VAL A 722 33.70 1.83 -22.96
CA VAL A 722 32.45 1.14 -23.18
C VAL A 722 31.70 1.77 -24.36
N VAL A 723 31.33 0.96 -25.33
CA VAL A 723 30.34 1.32 -26.35
C VAL A 723 28.96 0.94 -25.87
N ARG A 724 28.08 1.93 -25.68
CA ARG A 724 26.72 1.69 -25.23
C ARG A 724 25.88 1.11 -26.37
N LEU A 725 25.24 -0.04 -26.10
CA LEU A 725 24.31 -0.70 -27.01
C LEU A 725 22.88 -0.24 -26.72
N ILE A 726 22.49 -0.21 -25.46
CA ILE A 726 21.19 0.26 -24.99
C ILE A 726 21.47 1.32 -23.92
N GLU A 727 20.97 2.52 -24.12
CA GLU A 727 21.10 3.60 -23.15
C GLU A 727 20.02 3.48 -22.06
N ARG A 728 20.30 3.93 -20.85
CA ARG A 728 19.31 4.00 -19.78
C ARG A 728 18.12 4.85 -20.23
N ASN A 729 16.97 4.63 -19.63
CA ASN A 729 15.69 5.24 -19.96
C ASN A 729 15.16 4.92 -21.38
N THR A 730 15.77 3.94 -22.07
CA THR A 730 15.21 3.43 -23.32
C THR A 730 13.96 2.57 -23.00
N THR A 731 12.85 2.86 -23.69
CA THR A 731 11.58 2.14 -23.53
C THR A 731 11.71 0.65 -23.88
N LEU A 732 11.13 -0.21 -23.08
CA LEU A 732 11.14 -1.68 -23.24
C LEU A 732 9.86 -2.19 -23.95
N PRO A 733 9.95 -3.24 -24.77
CA PRO A 733 11.15 -3.99 -25.16
C PRO A 733 12.00 -3.23 -26.16
N VAL A 734 13.31 -3.51 -26.20
CA VAL A 734 14.23 -2.83 -27.12
C VAL A 734 15.27 -3.79 -27.66
N GLU A 735 15.50 -3.68 -28.97
CA GLU A 735 16.55 -4.36 -29.68
C GLU A 735 17.48 -3.33 -30.32
N ARG A 736 18.81 -3.49 -30.11
CA ARG A 736 19.85 -2.65 -30.70
C ARG A 736 20.99 -3.51 -31.22
N SER A 737 21.65 -3.05 -32.28
CA SER A 737 22.85 -3.69 -32.78
C SER A 737 23.92 -2.66 -33.10
N GLU A 738 25.18 -3.02 -32.82
CA GLU A 738 26.36 -2.25 -33.16
C GLU A 738 27.35 -3.11 -33.95
N ILE A 739 28.08 -2.49 -34.86
CA ILE A 739 29.08 -3.16 -35.69
C ILE A 739 30.46 -2.70 -35.26
N LEU A 740 31.22 -3.63 -34.72
CA LEU A 740 32.56 -3.44 -34.25
C LEU A 740 33.59 -4.04 -35.22
N SER A 741 34.86 -3.74 -35.02
CA SER A 741 35.96 -4.32 -35.80
C SER A 741 36.93 -5.11 -34.91
N THR A 742 37.84 -5.84 -35.56
CA THR A 742 39.01 -6.43 -34.88
C THR A 742 40.10 -5.38 -34.72
N TYR A 743 40.87 -5.43 -33.63
CA TYR A 743 41.99 -4.53 -33.43
C TYR A 743 43.21 -4.97 -34.30
N GLU A 744 43.51 -6.26 -34.37
CA GLU A 744 44.63 -6.80 -35.13
C GLU A 744 44.15 -7.51 -36.40
N ALA A 745 45.02 -7.49 -37.40
CA ALA A 745 44.83 -8.32 -38.60
C ALA A 745 44.97 -9.82 -38.26
N ASN A 746 44.09 -10.64 -38.88
CA ASN A 746 44.02 -12.09 -38.65
C ASN A 746 43.75 -12.50 -37.20
N GLN A 747 43.12 -11.63 -36.40
CA GLN A 747 42.64 -12.01 -35.07
C GLN A 747 41.61 -13.15 -35.23
N SER A 748 41.90 -14.31 -34.62
CA SER A 748 41.05 -15.51 -34.74
C SER A 748 39.88 -15.59 -33.77
N THR A 749 39.82 -14.66 -32.82
CA THR A 749 38.84 -14.67 -31.74
C THR A 749 38.61 -13.24 -31.25
N ALA A 750 37.35 -12.87 -31.00
CA ALA A 750 37.01 -11.66 -30.26
C ALA A 750 36.46 -12.05 -28.88
N ILE A 751 36.82 -11.28 -27.86
CA ILE A 751 36.31 -11.39 -26.52
C ILE A 751 35.37 -10.18 -26.27
N LEU A 752 34.10 -10.45 -26.05
CA LEU A 752 33.10 -9.44 -25.83
C LEU A 752 32.72 -9.41 -24.34
N HIS A 753 33.18 -8.41 -23.63
CA HIS A 753 32.83 -8.15 -22.25
C HIS A 753 31.63 -7.19 -22.17
N LEU A 754 30.48 -7.72 -21.76
CA LEU A 754 29.25 -6.98 -21.62
C LEU A 754 29.11 -6.44 -20.21
N VAL A 755 28.75 -5.17 -20.12
CA VAL A 755 28.67 -4.45 -18.84
C VAL A 755 27.37 -3.67 -18.71
N GLU A 756 26.92 -3.47 -17.48
CA GLU A 756 25.77 -2.63 -17.07
C GLU A 756 26.28 -1.47 -16.22
N GLY A 757 25.94 -0.23 -16.58
CA GLY A 757 26.31 0.97 -15.84
C GLY A 757 26.63 2.17 -16.73
N GLU A 758 26.91 3.30 -16.06
CA GLU A 758 27.06 4.61 -16.72
C GLU A 758 28.54 5.05 -16.85
N GLU A 759 29.48 4.31 -16.23
CA GLU A 759 30.88 4.67 -16.23
C GLU A 759 31.55 4.35 -17.58
N GLU A 760 32.47 5.21 -18.02
CA GLU A 760 33.26 4.97 -19.23
C GLU A 760 34.25 3.81 -19.03
N ASP A 761 34.81 3.69 -17.82
CA ASP A 761 35.69 2.60 -17.43
C ASP A 761 34.89 1.31 -17.21
N PRO A 762 35.04 0.27 -18.03
CA PRO A 762 34.31 -0.99 -17.90
C PRO A 762 34.52 -1.69 -16.55
N ALA A 763 35.65 -1.45 -15.87
CA ALA A 763 35.93 -2.04 -14.56
C ALA A 763 35.07 -1.45 -13.44
N ARG A 764 34.46 -0.28 -13.64
CA ARG A 764 33.55 0.37 -12.70
C ARG A 764 32.11 0.02 -12.95
N ASN A 765 31.82 -0.64 -14.04
CA ASN A 765 30.48 -1.12 -14.38
C ASN A 765 30.32 -2.57 -13.92
N ARG A 766 29.07 -3.01 -13.82
CA ARG A 766 28.76 -4.40 -13.48
C ARG A 766 28.98 -5.30 -14.69
N THR A 767 29.76 -6.38 -14.54
CA THR A 767 29.91 -7.40 -15.56
C THR A 767 28.64 -8.24 -15.72
N LEU A 768 28.12 -8.30 -16.95
CA LEU A 768 26.94 -9.10 -17.32
C LEU A 768 27.34 -10.44 -17.94
N ALA A 769 28.25 -10.42 -18.90
CA ALA A 769 28.69 -11.62 -19.59
C ALA A 769 30.05 -11.42 -20.26
N VAL A 770 30.74 -12.52 -20.53
CA VAL A 770 31.91 -12.56 -21.44
C VAL A 770 31.63 -13.61 -22.52
N LEU A 771 31.57 -13.17 -23.78
CA LEU A 771 31.40 -14.06 -24.93
C LEU A 771 32.75 -14.21 -25.65
N THR A 772 32.94 -15.39 -26.18
CA THR A 772 34.07 -15.68 -27.09
C THR A 772 33.52 -15.95 -28.50
N LEU A 773 33.80 -15.07 -29.44
CA LEU A 773 33.41 -15.21 -30.85
C LEU A 773 34.57 -15.66 -31.69
N PRO A 774 34.51 -16.86 -32.30
CA PRO A 774 35.50 -17.27 -33.30
C PRO A 774 35.42 -16.37 -34.53
N LEU A 775 36.54 -15.97 -35.04
CA LEU A 775 36.63 -15.10 -36.23
C LEU A 775 37.37 -15.79 -37.38
N GLY A 776 36.92 -15.53 -38.60
CA GLY A 776 37.70 -15.88 -39.79
C GLY A 776 38.90 -14.96 -40.00
N LEU A 777 39.79 -15.30 -40.94
CA LEU A 777 40.87 -14.43 -41.32
C LEU A 777 40.38 -13.10 -41.91
N GLY A 778 41.00 -11.98 -41.53
CA GLY A 778 40.64 -10.68 -42.05
C GLY A 778 41.61 -9.59 -41.64
N LEU A 779 41.48 -8.40 -42.21
CA LEU A 779 42.25 -7.22 -41.88
C LEU A 779 41.69 -6.56 -40.60
N GLY A 780 42.56 -6.02 -39.73
CA GLY A 780 42.19 -5.22 -38.59
C GLY A 780 41.49 -3.91 -39.02
N GLY A 781 40.61 -3.37 -38.16
CA GLY A 781 39.89 -2.12 -38.44
C GLY A 781 38.71 -2.24 -39.41
N ILE A 782 38.43 -3.40 -40.01
CA ILE A 782 37.27 -3.61 -40.86
C ILE A 782 36.04 -3.97 -40.02
N PRO A 783 34.89 -3.28 -40.22
CA PRO A 783 33.64 -3.58 -39.53
C PRO A 783 33.14 -5.01 -39.88
N ARG A 784 33.16 -5.93 -38.91
CA ARG A 784 32.78 -7.32 -39.14
C ARG A 784 32.10 -8.02 -37.96
N ILE A 785 32.23 -7.48 -36.73
CA ILE A 785 31.63 -8.06 -35.54
C ILE A 785 30.32 -7.35 -35.27
N GLU A 786 29.21 -7.99 -35.56
CA GLU A 786 27.87 -7.47 -35.22
C GLU A 786 27.51 -7.96 -33.81
N VAL A 787 27.26 -7.04 -32.91
CA VAL A 787 26.78 -7.32 -31.53
C VAL A 787 25.35 -6.83 -31.44
N ARG A 788 24.43 -7.73 -31.19
CA ARG A 788 22.99 -7.45 -31.03
C ARG A 788 22.57 -7.70 -29.60
N ALA A 789 21.96 -6.73 -28.98
CA ALA A 789 21.39 -6.78 -27.66
C ALA A 789 19.86 -6.63 -27.74
N ASP A 790 19.14 -7.57 -27.17
CA ASP A 790 17.69 -7.62 -27.09
C ASP A 790 17.30 -7.68 -25.61
N LEU A 791 16.63 -6.64 -25.12
CA LEU A 791 16.17 -6.52 -23.75
C LEU A 791 14.64 -6.58 -23.75
N ASP A 792 14.12 -7.67 -23.21
CA ASP A 792 12.67 -7.94 -23.21
C ASP A 792 11.90 -7.10 -22.17
N THR A 793 10.58 -7.25 -22.15
CA THR A 793 9.69 -6.56 -21.21
C THR A 793 9.91 -6.95 -19.73
N ASN A 794 10.64 -8.01 -19.44
CA ASN A 794 11.01 -8.46 -18.11
C ASN A 794 12.38 -7.97 -17.66
N GLY A 795 13.08 -7.24 -18.56
CA GLY A 795 14.45 -6.85 -18.35
C GLY A 795 15.44 -8.03 -18.49
N VAL A 796 15.09 -9.08 -19.24
CA VAL A 796 16.02 -10.18 -19.56
C VAL A 796 16.81 -9.81 -20.81
N LEU A 797 18.13 -9.80 -20.68
CA LEU A 797 19.05 -9.44 -21.76
C LEU A 797 19.51 -10.68 -22.54
N HIS A 798 19.22 -10.69 -23.83
CA HIS A 798 19.72 -11.64 -24.80
C HIS A 798 20.76 -10.95 -25.69
N VAL A 799 21.96 -11.52 -25.80
CA VAL A 799 22.99 -10.98 -26.66
C VAL A 799 23.44 -12.02 -27.68
N ALA A 800 23.53 -11.59 -28.93
CA ALA A 800 24.12 -12.36 -30.03
C ALA A 800 25.29 -11.59 -30.63
N ALA A 801 26.40 -12.26 -30.81
CA ALA A 801 27.53 -11.72 -31.52
C ALA A 801 27.79 -12.55 -32.79
N MET A 802 28.00 -11.92 -33.93
CA MET A 802 28.15 -12.57 -35.22
C MET A 802 29.38 -12.03 -35.96
N ASP A 803 30.26 -12.94 -36.48
CA ASP A 803 31.22 -12.58 -37.49
C ASP A 803 30.54 -12.50 -38.83
N ARG A 804 30.37 -11.31 -39.37
CA ARG A 804 29.73 -11.10 -40.68
C ARG A 804 30.50 -11.68 -41.86
N GLY A 805 31.78 -12.01 -41.67
CA GLY A 805 32.62 -12.62 -42.73
C GLY A 805 32.42 -14.13 -42.83
N THR A 806 32.24 -14.83 -41.72
CA THR A 806 32.06 -16.29 -41.66
C THR A 806 30.60 -16.71 -41.42
N GLY A 807 29.79 -15.84 -40.84
CA GLY A 807 28.45 -16.17 -40.33
C GLY A 807 28.42 -16.90 -38.99
N GLU A 808 29.55 -17.08 -38.34
CA GLU A 808 29.63 -17.68 -36.99
C GLU A 808 28.92 -16.81 -35.98
N VAL A 809 28.07 -17.42 -35.12
CA VAL A 809 27.25 -16.74 -34.14
C VAL A 809 27.51 -17.33 -32.75
N THR A 810 27.70 -16.49 -31.77
CA THR A 810 27.71 -16.84 -30.36
C THR A 810 26.62 -16.09 -29.63
N THR A 811 25.84 -16.77 -28.79
CA THR A 811 24.78 -16.17 -28.03
C THR A 811 24.93 -16.35 -26.53
N VAL A 812 24.40 -15.42 -25.76
CA VAL A 812 24.31 -15.50 -24.30
C VAL A 812 23.02 -14.88 -23.82
N VAL A 813 22.45 -15.48 -22.77
CA VAL A 813 21.41 -14.84 -21.95
C VAL A 813 22.08 -14.42 -20.65
N ALA A 814 21.92 -13.16 -20.30
CA ALA A 814 22.46 -12.62 -19.05
C ALA A 814 21.67 -13.22 -17.88
N SER A 815 22.17 -14.32 -17.34
CA SER A 815 21.66 -14.99 -16.15
C SER A 815 22.69 -14.87 -15.01
N HIS A 816 22.26 -15.05 -13.78
CA HIS A 816 23.14 -15.00 -12.62
C HIS A 816 24.36 -15.93 -12.78
N ALA A 817 24.16 -17.17 -13.19
CA ALA A 817 25.26 -18.12 -13.46
C ALA A 817 26.21 -17.65 -14.55
N THR A 818 25.69 -16.90 -15.53
CA THR A 818 26.52 -16.30 -16.60
C THR A 818 27.31 -15.13 -16.05
N MET A 819 26.68 -14.28 -15.27
CA MET A 819 27.31 -13.11 -14.64
C MET A 819 28.38 -13.51 -13.62
N GLU A 820 28.10 -14.50 -12.75
CA GLU A 820 29.09 -15.01 -11.80
C GLU A 820 30.36 -15.56 -12.51
N ARG A 821 30.16 -16.38 -13.55
CA ARG A 821 31.29 -16.93 -14.35
C ARG A 821 32.05 -15.81 -15.02
N ALA A 822 31.37 -14.82 -15.59
CA ALA A 822 32.01 -13.68 -16.24
C ALA A 822 32.76 -12.81 -15.23
N ALA A 823 32.18 -12.50 -14.09
CA ALA A 823 32.80 -11.72 -13.03
C ALA A 823 34.02 -12.46 -12.42
N ALA A 824 33.95 -13.78 -12.25
CA ALA A 824 35.08 -14.59 -11.81
C ALA A 824 36.25 -14.57 -12.85
N LEU A 825 35.90 -14.63 -14.14
CA LEU A 825 36.86 -14.54 -15.22
C LEU A 825 37.55 -13.16 -15.27
N VAL A 826 36.78 -12.08 -15.18
CA VAL A 826 37.28 -10.69 -15.18
C VAL A 826 38.20 -10.42 -13.98
N ARG A 827 37.93 -11.03 -12.81
CA ARG A 827 38.77 -10.93 -11.62
C ARG A 827 40.03 -11.84 -11.69
N SER A 828 40.12 -12.74 -12.65
CA SER A 828 41.25 -13.68 -12.79
C SER A 828 42.47 -13.03 -13.42
N PRO A 829 43.72 -13.51 -13.14
CA PRO A 829 44.93 -13.03 -13.81
C PRO A 829 44.89 -13.22 -15.34
N ARG A 830 44.12 -14.17 -15.84
CA ARG A 830 43.95 -14.43 -17.28
C ARG A 830 43.21 -13.31 -18.01
N TRP A 831 42.49 -12.45 -17.29
CA TRP A 831 41.69 -11.39 -17.90
C TRP A 831 42.55 -10.42 -18.72
N ASN A 832 43.69 -10.00 -18.22
CA ASN A 832 44.59 -9.07 -18.93
C ASN A 832 45.01 -9.58 -20.31
N ASP A 833 45.17 -10.91 -20.48
CA ASP A 833 45.49 -11.50 -21.75
C ASP A 833 44.29 -11.61 -22.67
N LEU A 834 43.12 -11.97 -22.14
CA LEU A 834 41.86 -12.07 -22.88
C LEU A 834 41.35 -10.70 -23.32
N ARG A 835 41.50 -9.68 -22.49
CA ARG A 835 41.09 -8.31 -22.78
C ARG A 835 41.78 -7.71 -24.01
N ARG A 836 42.97 -8.15 -24.35
CA ARG A 836 43.66 -7.73 -25.58
C ARG A 836 42.95 -8.17 -26.85
N LEU A 837 42.04 -9.14 -26.76
CA LEU A 837 41.21 -9.61 -27.85
C LEU A 837 39.85 -8.91 -27.92
N ALA A 838 39.64 -7.85 -27.12
CA ALA A 838 38.42 -7.04 -27.19
C ALA A 838 38.28 -6.40 -28.57
N PRO A 839 37.08 -6.24 -29.07
CA PRO A 839 36.84 -5.55 -30.34
C PRO A 839 37.28 -4.09 -30.27
N SER A 840 37.43 -3.46 -31.41
CA SER A 840 37.71 -2.04 -31.55
C SER A 840 36.59 -1.31 -32.32
N LEU A 841 36.55 0.00 -32.18
CA LEU A 841 35.68 0.81 -33.01
C LEU A 841 36.25 0.81 -34.46
N PRO A 842 35.40 0.84 -35.51
CA PRO A 842 35.82 1.04 -36.88
C PRO A 842 36.54 2.38 -37.05
N GLU A 843 37.56 2.46 -37.93
CA GLU A 843 38.43 3.64 -38.13
C GLU A 843 37.70 4.93 -38.49
N ARG A 844 36.41 4.88 -38.84
CA ARG A 844 35.56 6.04 -39.21
C ARG A 844 34.58 6.48 -38.10
N TYR A 845 34.61 5.86 -36.94
CA TYR A 845 33.72 6.22 -35.85
C TYR A 845 34.33 7.37 -35.03
N SER A 846 33.81 8.59 -35.26
CA SER A 846 33.98 9.69 -34.31
C SER A 846 32.76 9.72 -33.41
N PRO A 847 32.89 9.54 -32.08
CA PRO A 847 31.72 9.61 -31.17
C PRO A 847 31.10 11.01 -31.31
N PRO A 848 29.77 11.12 -31.26
CA PRO A 848 29.12 12.41 -31.24
C PRO A 848 29.68 13.23 -30.09
N SER A 849 30.26 14.41 -30.40
CA SER A 849 30.79 15.33 -29.40
C SER A 849 29.65 15.69 -28.46
N ALA A 850 29.84 15.43 -27.13
CA ALA A 850 28.99 15.95 -26.07
C ALA A 850 29.08 17.49 -26.07
N LYS A 851 28.31 18.14 -26.98
CA LYS A 851 28.04 19.59 -27.01
C LYS A 851 26.66 19.81 -27.60
N GLY A 852 25.73 20.14 -26.74
CA GLY A 852 24.41 20.66 -27.11
C GLY A 852 23.49 20.63 -25.94
#